data_7ae0a6ef1636361aa29548b3a22e2429
#
_entry.id   7ae0a6ef1636361aa29548b3a22e2429
#
_cell.length_a   1.000
_cell.length_b   1.000
_cell.length_c   1.000
_cell.angle_alpha   90.00
_cell.angle_beta   90.00
_cell.angle_gamma   90.00
#
_symmetry.space_group_name_H-M   'P 1'
#
loop_
_entity.id
_entity.type
_entity.pdbx_description
1 polymer ?
#
loop_
_entity_poly.entity_id
_entity_poly.type
_entity_poly.pdbx_seq_one_letter_code
_entity_poly.pdbx_strand_id
1 'polypeptide(L)'
;MGKKKSGKHFTKREVADALQALFQAHPGEVINFKQVFKALHLVTHPAKMLAIDAMEEMAWDDYLSKVDNTSYRLNLKTQVQEGTFIRKANGKNSFLPDDGGKPIFVSERNSMFALNGDRVKIAMMARRQNHIKEAIVTEILQRKHDQAVGILQVEKDYAFLITEGNIFVHDILIPKKKLKGGKTGEKAVVKITQWPTAESKNIVGEVVDVLGKQGDNNVEMHAILAQYGLPYKYPKRVEDAANKISAEITEDELARREDFRDVLTFTIDPKDAKDFDDALSIRTVDEGKGLYEVGVHIADVSHYVSEGSIIDREAEQRATSVYLVDRTIPMLPERLCNFICSLRPDEDKLCYSVIFVLDEDANIKDWHLAHTVIRSNRRYAYEEVQEILEASKTSKTSTTSTTSITSKTSKPSTPSFSEELCTLDRMAKKLRERRFKGGAVKFDREELHFDVDEKGHPTRSYFKKSNDATQLIEEFMLLANRTVAEFIGKVGNSGISGKSGKSGKPSKPAKTFVYRIHDQPDPQKLESLRTVLAPLGYKVKTSGTRNAISKGLNKLMEDAQGEREQKLVETLALRAMMKAKYSTHNIGHYGLAFDYYTHFTSPIRRYPDTMVHRLLTRYQDGGRSVNQEHYEELCEHCSDMEQTAQNAERDSIKYKMVEFMADKVGQEFDAHISGIQSYGIYCEIDENHCEGLVGMHDLDGDYYEYDERNYCLVGRRHHQKYQLGDAVRIKVARANIEKRQLDFILAD
;
A
#
# COMPACT_ATOMS: atom_id res chain seq x y z
N MET A 1 -32.92 -19.60 69.71
CA MET A 1 -31.64 -19.35 69.09
C MET A 1 -31.83 -19.43 67.58
N GLY A 2 -32.02 -18.28 66.92
CA GLY A 2 -32.24 -18.18 65.47
C GLY A 2 -30.93 -18.21 64.76
N LYS A 3 -30.75 -19.13 63.80
CA LYS A 3 -29.62 -19.16 62.89
C LYS A 3 -29.63 -17.91 61.99
N LYS A 4 -28.68 -16.98 62.18
CA LYS A 4 -28.39 -15.91 61.26
C LYS A 4 -28.01 -16.55 59.91
N LYS A 5 -28.84 -16.35 58.89
CA LYS A 5 -28.43 -16.62 57.47
C LYS A 5 -27.24 -15.70 57.12
N SER A 6 -26.07 -16.27 56.92
CA SER A 6 -24.91 -15.56 56.42
C SER A 6 -25.26 -14.98 55.04
N GLY A 7 -25.27 -13.68 54.93
CA GLY A 7 -25.52 -13.00 53.65
C GLY A 7 -24.42 -13.39 52.64
N LYS A 8 -24.84 -13.76 51.47
CA LYS A 8 -23.94 -14.06 50.34
C LYS A 8 -23.03 -12.85 50.08
N HIS A 9 -21.73 -13.03 50.17
CA HIS A 9 -20.76 -11.98 49.82
C HIS A 9 -20.71 -11.90 48.32
N PHE A 10 -21.18 -10.82 47.74
CA PHE A 10 -21.08 -10.56 46.28
C PHE A 10 -19.76 -9.87 45.98
N THR A 11 -19.06 -10.36 44.99
CA THR A 11 -17.93 -9.66 44.39
C THR A 11 -18.42 -8.61 43.38
N LYS A 12 -17.63 -7.57 43.13
CA LYS A 12 -17.97 -6.53 42.12
C LYS A 12 -18.25 -7.15 40.75
N ARG A 13 -17.53 -8.22 40.41
CA ARG A 13 -17.68 -8.96 39.17
C ARG A 13 -19.03 -9.65 39.05
N GLU A 14 -19.43 -10.40 40.08
CA GLU A 14 -20.73 -11.11 40.11
C GLU A 14 -21.91 -10.14 40.00
N VAL A 15 -21.79 -8.95 40.62
CA VAL A 15 -22.81 -7.90 40.53
C VAL A 15 -22.87 -7.30 39.13
N ALA A 16 -21.74 -7.01 38.54
CA ALA A 16 -21.68 -6.46 37.18
C ALA A 16 -22.23 -7.44 36.13
N ASP A 17 -21.84 -8.73 36.21
CA ASP A 17 -22.35 -9.79 35.33
C ASP A 17 -23.88 -9.96 35.46
N ALA A 18 -24.40 -9.90 36.72
CA ALA A 18 -25.83 -9.98 36.99
C ALA A 18 -26.62 -8.74 36.49
N LEU A 19 -26.06 -7.55 36.66
CA LEU A 19 -26.63 -6.30 36.10
C LEU A 19 -26.69 -6.35 34.58
N GLN A 20 -25.63 -6.81 33.95
CA GLN A 20 -25.61 -6.96 32.50
C GLN A 20 -26.74 -7.89 32.02
N ALA A 21 -26.88 -9.07 32.65
CA ALA A 21 -27.93 -10.01 32.30
C ALA A 21 -29.34 -9.40 32.53
N LEU A 22 -29.51 -8.62 33.62
CA LEU A 22 -30.78 -7.97 33.92
C LEU A 22 -31.17 -6.93 32.84
N PHE A 23 -30.26 -6.03 32.48
CA PHE A 23 -30.53 -5.00 31.47
C PHE A 23 -30.66 -5.57 30.05
N GLN A 24 -29.95 -6.65 29.75
CA GLN A 24 -30.09 -7.35 28.46
C GLN A 24 -31.43 -8.10 28.35
N ALA A 25 -31.97 -8.61 29.45
CA ALA A 25 -33.29 -9.24 29.50
C ALA A 25 -34.43 -8.22 29.30
N HIS A 26 -34.19 -6.93 29.56
CA HIS A 26 -35.17 -5.85 29.50
C HIS A 26 -34.70 -4.69 28.61
N PRO A 27 -34.45 -4.93 27.31
CA PRO A 27 -33.93 -3.92 26.39
C PRO A 27 -34.94 -2.78 26.18
N GLY A 28 -34.49 -1.54 26.40
CA GLY A 28 -35.32 -0.34 26.26
C GLY A 28 -36.15 0.04 27.51
N GLU A 29 -36.29 -0.82 28.54
CA GLU A 29 -36.97 -0.49 29.80
C GLU A 29 -36.08 0.39 30.69
N VAL A 30 -36.71 1.30 31.43
CA VAL A 30 -36.06 2.11 32.46
C VAL A 30 -36.15 1.37 33.79
N ILE A 31 -35.01 0.98 34.34
CA ILE A 31 -34.92 0.19 35.57
C ILE A 31 -34.27 1.07 36.66
N ASN A 32 -34.97 1.20 37.81
CA ASN A 32 -34.45 1.97 38.94
C ASN A 32 -33.74 1.07 39.96
N PHE A 33 -32.99 1.72 40.89
CA PHE A 33 -32.24 1.00 41.95
C PHE A 33 -33.09 0.01 42.72
N LYS A 34 -34.35 0.34 43.05
CA LYS A 34 -35.21 -0.57 43.86
C LYS A 34 -35.57 -1.83 43.07
N GLN A 35 -35.82 -1.68 41.75
CA GLN A 35 -36.07 -2.82 40.87
C GLN A 35 -34.83 -3.71 40.73
N VAL A 36 -33.64 -3.09 40.58
CA VAL A 36 -32.36 -3.81 40.54
C VAL A 36 -32.15 -4.61 41.83
N PHE A 37 -32.30 -3.97 43.01
CA PHE A 37 -32.10 -4.65 44.29
C PHE A 37 -33.07 -5.83 44.49
N LYS A 38 -34.30 -5.69 44.04
CA LYS A 38 -35.30 -6.75 44.06
C LYS A 38 -34.94 -7.89 43.10
N ALA A 39 -34.60 -7.58 41.85
CA ALA A 39 -34.27 -8.56 40.83
C ALA A 39 -33.02 -9.37 41.17
N LEU A 40 -32.00 -8.73 41.72
CA LEU A 40 -30.73 -9.37 42.08
C LEU A 40 -30.69 -9.87 43.55
N HIS A 41 -31.82 -9.79 44.27
CA HIS A 41 -31.92 -10.19 45.67
C HIS A 41 -30.85 -9.58 46.61
N LEU A 42 -30.51 -8.30 46.38
CA LEU A 42 -29.50 -7.57 47.16
C LEU A 42 -30.09 -7.05 48.45
N VAL A 43 -29.83 -7.74 49.58
CA VAL A 43 -30.42 -7.42 50.87
C VAL A 43 -29.53 -6.52 51.70
N THR A 44 -28.20 -6.69 51.66
CA THR A 44 -27.26 -5.97 52.52
C THR A 44 -26.91 -4.61 51.93
N HIS A 45 -26.63 -3.61 52.80
CA HIS A 45 -26.26 -2.26 52.41
C HIS A 45 -24.98 -2.25 51.53
N PRO A 46 -23.89 -3.00 51.86
CA PRO A 46 -22.71 -3.06 50.99
C PRO A 46 -22.99 -3.62 49.59
N ALA A 47 -23.83 -4.64 49.44
CA ALA A 47 -24.18 -5.19 48.13
C ALA A 47 -25.01 -4.23 47.30
N LYS A 48 -25.87 -3.40 47.93
CA LYS A 48 -26.63 -2.35 47.23
C LYS A 48 -25.74 -1.22 46.74
N MET A 49 -24.79 -0.76 47.58
CA MET A 49 -23.82 0.25 47.18
C MET A 49 -22.95 -0.27 46.02
N LEU A 50 -22.48 -1.50 46.09
CA LEU A 50 -21.70 -2.12 45.01
C LEU A 50 -22.47 -2.17 43.68
N ALA A 51 -23.79 -2.35 43.71
CA ALA A 51 -24.63 -2.34 42.51
C ALA A 51 -24.83 -0.91 41.98
N ILE A 52 -24.96 0.09 42.84
CA ILE A 52 -25.04 1.50 42.42
C ILE A 52 -23.76 1.92 41.76
N ASP A 53 -22.60 1.69 42.40
CA ASP A 53 -21.29 2.00 41.85
C ASP A 53 -21.07 1.32 40.51
N ALA A 54 -21.47 0.04 40.37
CA ALA A 54 -21.37 -0.68 39.13
C ALA A 54 -22.26 -0.07 38.01
N MET A 55 -23.49 0.36 38.33
CA MET A 55 -24.36 1.00 37.34
C MET A 55 -23.86 2.40 36.93
N GLU A 56 -23.26 3.16 37.84
CA GLU A 56 -22.62 4.44 37.52
C GLU A 56 -21.42 4.25 36.61
N GLU A 57 -20.58 3.25 36.89
CA GLU A 57 -19.48 2.87 35.99
C GLU A 57 -19.97 2.45 34.59
N MET A 58 -21.05 1.62 34.56
CA MET A 58 -21.67 1.22 33.27
C MET A 58 -22.25 2.42 32.52
N ALA A 59 -22.76 3.42 33.20
CA ALA A 59 -23.27 4.64 32.55
C ALA A 59 -22.12 5.54 32.07
N TRP A 60 -21.03 5.61 32.82
CA TRP A 60 -19.80 6.29 32.37
C TRP A 60 -19.18 5.64 31.12
N ASP A 61 -19.39 4.35 30.94
CA ASP A 61 -18.93 3.58 29.82
C ASP A 61 -19.89 3.57 28.61
N ASP A 62 -20.95 4.37 28.68
CA ASP A 62 -22.02 4.40 27.67
C ASP A 62 -22.75 3.06 27.49
N TYR A 63 -22.58 2.09 28.40
CA TYR A 63 -23.33 0.82 28.41
C TYR A 63 -24.77 1.04 28.88
N LEU A 64 -24.95 1.87 29.88
CA LEU A 64 -26.27 2.34 30.35
C LEU A 64 -26.40 3.84 30.04
N SER A 65 -27.60 4.25 29.66
CA SER A 65 -27.98 5.67 29.62
C SER A 65 -28.65 6.02 30.97
N LYS A 66 -28.09 6.99 31.69
CA LYS A 66 -28.70 7.54 32.89
C LYS A 66 -29.92 8.37 32.49
N VAL A 67 -31.11 7.94 32.94
CA VAL A 67 -32.39 8.64 32.62
C VAL A 67 -32.66 9.69 33.69
N ASP A 68 -32.43 9.35 34.97
CA ASP A 68 -32.49 10.25 36.14
C ASP A 68 -31.47 9.78 37.21
N ASN A 69 -31.46 10.42 38.39
CA ASN A 69 -30.51 10.13 39.46
C ASN A 69 -30.56 8.70 40.00
N THR A 70 -31.60 7.95 39.72
CA THR A 70 -31.85 6.60 40.28
C THR A 70 -32.18 5.55 39.23
N SER A 71 -32.35 5.95 37.97
CA SER A 71 -32.90 5.11 36.91
C SER A 71 -31.98 5.09 35.70
N TYR A 72 -31.81 3.91 35.14
CA TYR A 72 -30.94 3.64 34.01
C TYR A 72 -31.69 2.83 32.95
N ARG A 73 -31.26 2.98 31.72
CA ARG A 73 -31.74 2.21 30.56
C ARG A 73 -30.56 1.70 29.78
N LEU A 74 -30.73 0.52 29.20
CA LEU A 74 -29.74 -0.04 28.29
C LEU A 74 -29.49 0.90 27.09
N ASN A 75 -28.24 1.24 26.81
CA ASN A 75 -27.91 2.08 25.65
C ASN A 75 -27.82 1.20 24.39
N LEU A 76 -28.93 1.07 23.67
CA LEU A 76 -29.04 0.20 22.48
C LEU A 76 -28.13 0.65 21.32
N LYS A 77 -27.73 1.92 21.28
CA LYS A 77 -26.89 2.45 20.18
C LYS A 77 -25.41 2.03 20.29
N THR A 78 -24.92 1.71 21.48
CA THR A 78 -23.50 1.36 21.70
C THR A 78 -23.28 -0.13 21.94
N GLN A 79 -24.33 -0.95 21.97
CA GLN A 79 -24.20 -2.35 22.38
C GLN A 79 -23.69 -3.29 21.30
N VAL A 80 -24.07 -3.02 20.06
CA VAL A 80 -23.69 -3.85 18.93
C VAL A 80 -23.05 -2.96 17.91
N GLN A 81 -21.79 -3.19 17.60
CA GLN A 81 -21.04 -2.47 16.60
C GLN A 81 -20.44 -3.46 15.61
N GLU A 82 -20.36 -3.05 14.35
CA GLU A 82 -19.65 -3.76 13.31
C GLU A 82 -18.32 -3.04 13.03
N GLY A 83 -17.31 -3.81 12.63
CA GLY A 83 -16.00 -3.28 12.35
C GLY A 83 -14.94 -4.36 12.15
N THR A 84 -13.69 -3.94 12.16
CA THR A 84 -12.54 -4.80 11.89
C THR A 84 -11.85 -5.25 13.16
N PHE A 85 -11.59 -6.55 13.27
CA PHE A 85 -10.81 -7.15 14.36
C PHE A 85 -9.31 -7.05 14.07
N ILE A 86 -8.57 -6.49 15.02
CA ILE A 86 -7.10 -6.36 14.94
C ILE A 86 -6.48 -7.28 15.98
N ARG A 87 -5.83 -8.35 15.51
CA ARG A 87 -5.13 -9.30 16.36
C ARG A 87 -3.71 -8.81 16.67
N LYS A 88 -3.32 -8.93 17.94
CA LYS A 88 -1.97 -8.61 18.41
C LYS A 88 -1.30 -9.84 19.01
N ALA A 89 0.00 -10.01 18.77
CA ALA A 89 0.77 -11.14 19.25
C ALA A 89 0.76 -11.32 20.80
N ASN A 90 0.56 -10.22 21.53
CA ASN A 90 0.48 -10.24 23.00
C ASN A 90 -0.94 -10.55 23.53
N GLY A 91 -1.89 -10.93 22.69
CA GLY A 91 -3.28 -11.23 23.05
C GLY A 91 -4.13 -10.01 23.47
N LYS A 92 -3.57 -8.80 23.42
CA LYS A 92 -4.29 -7.54 23.65
C LYS A 92 -4.89 -7.05 22.33
N ASN A 93 -5.88 -7.78 21.82
CA ASN A 93 -6.52 -7.50 20.54
C ASN A 93 -7.35 -6.21 20.61
N SER A 94 -7.65 -5.64 19.45
CA SER A 94 -8.45 -4.43 19.34
C SER A 94 -9.55 -4.64 18.28
N PHE A 95 -10.65 -3.97 18.48
CA PHE A 95 -11.71 -3.83 17.49
C PHE A 95 -11.74 -2.37 17.02
N LEU A 96 -11.75 -2.16 15.71
CA LEU A 96 -11.86 -0.84 15.09
C LEU A 96 -13.25 -0.69 14.51
N PRO A 97 -14.09 0.22 15.04
CA PRO A 97 -15.44 0.45 14.55
C PRO A 97 -15.44 1.07 13.14
N ASP A 98 -16.41 0.67 12.30
CA ASP A 98 -16.57 1.22 10.94
C ASP A 98 -16.94 2.72 10.93
N ASP A 99 -17.51 3.24 12.03
CA ASP A 99 -17.86 4.66 12.21
C ASP A 99 -16.66 5.57 12.53
N GLY A 100 -15.45 5.04 12.54
CA GLY A 100 -14.22 5.79 12.87
C GLY A 100 -14.01 6.04 14.36
N GLY A 101 -14.73 5.32 15.24
CA GLY A 101 -14.58 5.38 16.69
C GLY A 101 -13.19 4.95 17.16
N LYS A 102 -12.88 5.23 18.45
CA LYS A 102 -11.62 4.78 19.06
C LYS A 102 -11.54 3.25 19.14
N PRO A 103 -10.36 2.65 18.96
CA PRO A 103 -10.17 1.21 19.09
C PRO A 103 -10.65 0.70 20.45
N ILE A 104 -11.41 -0.40 20.45
CA ILE A 104 -11.98 -1.04 21.64
C ILE A 104 -11.18 -2.31 21.94
N PHE A 105 -10.81 -2.52 23.20
CA PHE A 105 -10.07 -3.70 23.61
C PHE A 105 -10.94 -4.98 23.58
N VAL A 106 -10.37 -6.06 23.03
CA VAL A 106 -10.97 -7.41 23.03
C VAL A 106 -9.93 -8.40 23.53
N SER A 107 -10.18 -9.04 24.67
CA SER A 107 -9.27 -10.07 25.17
C SER A 107 -9.34 -11.34 24.30
N GLU A 108 -8.27 -12.15 24.32
CA GLU A 108 -8.18 -13.38 23.52
C GLU A 108 -9.38 -14.31 23.72
N ARG A 109 -9.80 -14.52 24.97
CA ARG A 109 -10.96 -15.36 25.31
C ARG A 109 -12.29 -14.85 24.77
N ASN A 110 -12.38 -13.54 24.48
CA ASN A 110 -13.58 -12.87 23.98
C ASN A 110 -13.53 -12.64 22.46
N SER A 111 -12.49 -13.16 21.79
CA SER A 111 -12.24 -12.94 20.36
C SER A 111 -13.06 -13.86 19.44
N MET A 112 -13.71 -14.90 19.95
CA MET A 112 -14.43 -15.91 19.15
C MET A 112 -13.57 -16.50 18.02
N PHE A 113 -12.26 -16.65 18.25
CA PHE A 113 -11.28 -17.07 17.22
C PHE A 113 -11.22 -16.17 15.97
N ALA A 114 -11.53 -14.88 16.11
CA ALA A 114 -11.37 -13.92 15.04
C ALA A 114 -9.89 -13.79 14.68
N LEU A 115 -9.61 -13.72 13.38
CA LEU A 115 -8.28 -13.50 12.83
C LEU A 115 -8.06 -12.00 12.57
N ASN A 116 -6.80 -11.64 12.33
CA ASN A 116 -6.47 -10.26 12.02
C ASN A 116 -7.11 -9.81 10.70
N GLY A 117 -7.88 -8.73 10.76
CA GLY A 117 -8.60 -8.18 9.62
C GLY A 117 -9.99 -8.77 9.36
N ASP A 118 -10.46 -9.72 10.18
CA ASP A 118 -11.84 -10.22 10.07
C ASP A 118 -12.85 -9.09 10.35
N ARG A 119 -13.90 -9.05 9.59
CA ARG A 119 -15.07 -8.21 9.88
C ARG A 119 -15.94 -8.91 10.91
N VAL A 120 -16.16 -8.25 12.02
CA VAL A 120 -16.83 -8.84 13.18
C VAL A 120 -17.91 -7.92 13.74
N LYS A 121 -18.84 -8.53 14.41
CA LYS A 121 -19.84 -7.87 15.25
C LYS A 121 -19.45 -8.05 16.71
N ILE A 122 -19.44 -6.97 17.47
CA ILE A 122 -19.12 -7.00 18.89
C ILE A 122 -20.29 -6.58 19.75
N ALA A 123 -20.26 -7.00 21.00
CA ALA A 123 -21.08 -6.43 22.06
C ALA A 123 -20.18 -5.86 23.17
N MET A 124 -20.54 -4.67 23.66
CA MET A 124 -19.81 -4.04 24.76
C MET A 124 -20.02 -4.81 26.06
N MET A 125 -18.96 -5.01 26.82
CA MET A 125 -19.04 -5.63 28.16
C MET A 125 -19.32 -4.58 29.23
N ALA A 126 -20.10 -4.96 30.21
CA ALA A 126 -20.53 -4.08 31.29
C ALA A 126 -19.43 -3.73 32.30
N ARG A 127 -18.27 -4.38 32.24
CA ARG A 127 -17.17 -4.18 33.19
C ARG A 127 -15.90 -3.75 32.49
N ARG A 128 -15.09 -2.98 33.20
CA ARG A 128 -13.72 -2.62 32.76
C ARG A 128 -12.71 -3.57 33.38
N GLN A 129 -11.78 -4.01 32.57
CA GLN A 129 -10.54 -4.58 33.05
C GLN A 129 -9.49 -3.48 33.07
N ASN A 130 -8.95 -3.11 34.22
CA ASN A 130 -7.94 -2.02 34.34
C ASN A 130 -8.38 -0.67 33.76
N HIS A 131 -9.63 -0.27 33.92
CA HIS A 131 -10.23 0.96 33.38
C HIS A 131 -10.26 1.07 31.83
N ILE A 132 -10.10 -0.05 31.12
CA ILE A 132 -10.18 -0.07 29.66
C ILE A 132 -11.55 -0.64 29.24
N LYS A 133 -12.23 0.02 28.27
CA LYS A 133 -13.46 -0.52 27.64
C LYS A 133 -13.14 -1.86 26.98
N GLU A 134 -13.91 -2.90 27.30
CA GLU A 134 -13.73 -4.25 26.76
C GLU A 134 -15.00 -4.67 26.00
N ALA A 135 -14.82 -5.38 24.90
CA ALA A 135 -15.92 -5.97 24.14
C ALA A 135 -15.71 -7.46 23.92
N ILE A 136 -16.80 -8.15 23.57
CA ILE A 136 -16.81 -9.55 23.14
C ILE A 136 -17.26 -9.63 21.68
N VAL A 137 -16.55 -10.40 20.87
CA VAL A 137 -17.00 -10.74 19.50
C VAL A 137 -18.19 -11.68 19.62
N THR A 138 -19.31 -11.30 19.04
CA THR A 138 -20.56 -12.09 19.04
C THR A 138 -20.77 -12.84 17.73
N GLU A 139 -20.21 -12.33 16.62
CA GLU A 139 -20.35 -12.91 15.30
C GLU A 139 -19.16 -12.51 14.43
N ILE A 140 -18.72 -13.43 13.58
CA ILE A 140 -17.76 -13.15 12.54
C ILE A 140 -18.54 -13.01 11.24
N LEU A 141 -18.66 -11.76 10.75
CA LEU A 141 -19.46 -11.43 9.58
C LEU A 141 -18.76 -11.85 8.29
N GLN A 142 -17.45 -11.63 8.22
CA GLN A 142 -16.63 -11.97 7.07
C GLN A 142 -15.20 -12.31 7.51
N ARG A 143 -14.69 -13.42 7.01
CA ARG A 143 -13.28 -13.79 7.16
C ARG A 143 -12.44 -13.06 6.11
N LYS A 144 -11.36 -12.44 6.54
CA LYS A 144 -10.38 -11.85 5.63
C LYS A 144 -9.53 -12.92 4.95
N HIS A 145 -9.20 -14.00 5.67
CA HIS A 145 -8.37 -15.08 5.17
C HIS A 145 -9.12 -16.41 5.34
N ASP A 146 -9.37 -17.09 4.25
CA ASP A 146 -9.93 -18.44 4.20
C ASP A 146 -8.90 -19.51 3.78
N GLN A 147 -7.66 -19.08 3.50
CA GLN A 147 -6.54 -19.92 3.14
C GLN A 147 -5.35 -19.65 4.06
N ALA A 148 -4.56 -20.70 4.27
CA ALA A 148 -3.32 -20.66 5.03
C ALA A 148 -2.18 -21.27 4.22
N VAL A 149 -0.97 -20.78 4.45
CA VAL A 149 0.26 -21.32 3.91
C VAL A 149 1.12 -21.83 5.06
N GLY A 150 1.79 -22.95 4.86
CA GLY A 150 2.67 -23.52 5.87
C GLY A 150 3.33 -24.80 5.38
N ILE A 151 3.98 -25.49 6.31
CA ILE A 151 4.73 -26.72 6.06
C ILE A 151 3.87 -27.91 6.47
N LEU A 152 3.77 -28.90 5.61
CA LEU A 152 3.06 -30.16 5.90
C LEU A 152 3.87 -31.03 6.84
N GLN A 153 3.22 -31.50 7.91
CA GLN A 153 3.67 -32.59 8.75
C GLN A 153 2.68 -33.74 8.61
N VAL A 154 3.05 -34.81 7.90
CA VAL A 154 2.15 -35.91 7.53
C VAL A 154 2.31 -37.03 8.53
N GLU A 155 1.20 -37.43 9.16
CA GLU A 155 1.06 -38.57 10.05
C GLU A 155 0.35 -39.73 9.33
N LYS A 156 0.14 -40.83 10.07
CA LYS A 156 -0.46 -42.06 9.48
C LYS A 156 -1.86 -41.85 8.91
N ASP A 157 -2.73 -41.13 9.63
CA ASP A 157 -4.15 -40.99 9.31
C ASP A 157 -4.61 -39.52 9.03
N TYR A 158 -3.74 -38.54 9.30
CA TYR A 158 -3.97 -37.12 9.11
C TYR A 158 -2.66 -36.41 8.82
N ALA A 159 -2.74 -35.10 8.59
CA ALA A 159 -1.60 -34.21 8.56
C ALA A 159 -1.91 -32.92 9.29
N PHE A 160 -0.86 -32.22 9.69
CA PHE A 160 -0.95 -30.82 10.12
C PHE A 160 -0.28 -29.92 9.09
N LEU A 161 -0.86 -28.75 8.88
CA LEU A 161 -0.16 -27.62 8.31
C LEU A 161 0.38 -26.79 9.47
N ILE A 162 1.70 -26.77 9.61
CA ILE A 162 2.40 -25.87 10.52
C ILE A 162 2.41 -24.51 9.86
N THR A 163 1.62 -23.59 10.37
CA THR A 163 1.41 -22.29 9.74
C THR A 163 2.60 -21.35 9.95
N GLU A 164 2.96 -20.61 8.91
CA GLU A 164 3.98 -19.56 8.96
C GLU A 164 3.33 -18.20 9.23
N GLY A 165 4.01 -17.36 10.02
CA GLY A 165 3.53 -16.01 10.33
C GLY A 165 2.53 -15.94 11.49
N ASN A 166 1.90 -14.77 11.66
CA ASN A 166 1.07 -14.44 12.83
C ASN A 166 -0.44 -14.43 12.53
N ILE A 167 -0.86 -14.89 11.35
CA ILE A 167 -2.29 -14.87 10.96
C ILE A 167 -3.04 -15.98 11.68
N PHE A 168 -2.54 -17.20 11.60
CA PHE A 168 -3.12 -18.37 12.27
C PHE A 168 -2.30 -18.70 13.51
N VAL A 169 -2.98 -18.80 14.66
CA VAL A 169 -2.34 -19.08 15.98
C VAL A 169 -2.18 -20.57 16.22
N HIS A 170 -2.92 -21.40 15.51
CA HIS A 170 -2.94 -22.86 15.68
C HIS A 170 -2.69 -23.54 14.33
N ASP A 171 -2.03 -24.70 14.40
CA ASP A 171 -1.84 -25.56 13.26
C ASP A 171 -3.18 -26.07 12.73
N ILE A 172 -3.23 -26.33 11.42
CA ILE A 172 -4.46 -26.70 10.73
C ILE A 172 -4.46 -28.20 10.49
N LEU A 173 -5.48 -28.90 10.98
CA LEU A 173 -5.66 -30.33 10.79
C LEU A 173 -6.14 -30.61 9.35
N ILE A 174 -5.49 -31.53 8.69
CA ILE A 174 -5.83 -31.95 7.32
C ILE A 174 -6.14 -33.45 7.32
N PRO A 175 -7.39 -33.85 7.04
CA PRO A 175 -7.72 -35.25 6.84
C PRO A 175 -6.92 -35.85 5.68
N LYS A 176 -6.40 -37.10 5.80
CA LYS A 176 -5.54 -37.73 4.79
C LYS A 176 -6.13 -37.72 3.38
N LYS A 177 -7.45 -37.89 3.27
CA LYS A 177 -8.16 -37.84 1.98
C LYS A 177 -8.08 -36.50 1.27
N LYS A 178 -7.78 -35.40 2.03
CA LYS A 178 -7.71 -34.00 1.55
C LYS A 178 -6.29 -33.49 1.39
N LEU A 179 -5.28 -34.38 1.47
CA LEU A 179 -3.85 -34.03 1.42
C LEU A 179 -3.31 -33.80 0.00
N LYS A 180 -4.04 -34.22 -1.04
CA LYS A 180 -3.64 -34.10 -2.46
C LYS A 180 -2.20 -34.61 -2.77
N GLY A 181 -1.72 -35.61 -2.04
CA GLY A 181 -0.40 -36.19 -2.26
C GLY A 181 0.77 -35.44 -1.64
N GLY A 182 0.53 -34.37 -0.87
CA GLY A 182 1.56 -33.62 -0.17
C GLY A 182 2.35 -34.48 0.83
N LYS A 183 3.63 -34.16 1.03
CA LYS A 183 4.57 -34.92 1.87
C LYS A 183 5.08 -34.03 2.99
N THR A 184 5.58 -34.68 4.06
CA THR A 184 6.23 -33.96 5.17
C THR A 184 7.41 -33.10 4.66
N GLY A 185 7.49 -31.83 5.09
CA GLY A 185 8.51 -30.87 4.70
C GLY A 185 8.21 -30.11 3.40
N GLU A 186 7.07 -30.39 2.75
CA GLU A 186 6.62 -29.58 1.62
C GLU A 186 5.73 -28.41 2.09
N LYS A 187 5.87 -27.26 1.44
CA LYS A 187 4.95 -26.13 1.62
C LYS A 187 3.68 -26.35 0.83
N ALA A 188 2.56 -25.98 1.42
CA ALA A 188 1.26 -26.14 0.80
C ALA A 188 0.34 -24.95 1.12
N VAL A 189 -0.61 -24.71 0.22
CA VAL A 189 -1.75 -23.83 0.42
C VAL A 189 -2.94 -24.67 0.85
N VAL A 190 -3.54 -24.33 1.97
CA VAL A 190 -4.66 -25.04 2.57
C VAL A 190 -5.86 -24.12 2.69
N LYS A 191 -6.99 -24.52 2.15
CA LYS A 191 -8.28 -23.83 2.35
C LYS A 191 -8.93 -24.32 3.61
N ILE A 192 -9.40 -23.39 4.44
CA ILE A 192 -10.11 -23.74 5.67
C ILE A 192 -11.51 -24.23 5.32
N THR A 193 -11.85 -25.42 5.81
CA THR A 193 -13.16 -26.04 5.59
C THR A 193 -14.02 -26.07 6.85
N GLN A 194 -13.38 -25.96 8.04
CA GLN A 194 -14.07 -25.88 9.33
C GLN A 194 -13.30 -24.95 10.27
N TRP A 195 -14.01 -23.98 10.80
CA TRP A 195 -13.51 -23.03 11.79
C TRP A 195 -13.71 -23.57 13.22
N PRO A 196 -12.91 -23.09 14.20
CA PRO A 196 -13.10 -23.44 15.59
C PRO A 196 -14.48 -23.04 16.09
N THR A 197 -15.05 -23.91 16.93
CA THR A 197 -16.30 -23.66 17.68
C THR A 197 -16.06 -23.88 19.18
N ALA A 198 -17.08 -23.59 19.99
CA ALA A 198 -17.01 -23.89 21.42
C ALA A 198 -16.79 -25.40 21.70
N GLU A 199 -17.25 -26.28 20.81
CA GLU A 199 -17.17 -27.73 20.92
C GLU A 199 -15.89 -28.31 20.31
N SER A 200 -15.38 -27.71 19.23
CA SER A 200 -14.16 -28.15 18.54
C SER A 200 -13.21 -26.98 18.33
N LYS A 201 -12.06 -27.00 19.00
CA LYS A 201 -11.04 -25.96 18.91
C LYS A 201 -10.15 -26.09 17.68
N ASN A 202 -10.24 -27.20 16.95
CA ASN A 202 -9.36 -27.46 15.79
C ASN A 202 -9.86 -26.72 14.54
N ILE A 203 -8.92 -26.07 13.85
CA ILE A 203 -9.14 -25.61 12.48
C ILE A 203 -8.93 -26.80 11.57
N VAL A 204 -9.87 -27.07 10.66
CA VAL A 204 -9.73 -28.16 9.67
C VAL A 204 -9.66 -27.57 8.27
N GLY A 205 -8.75 -28.07 7.46
CA GLY A 205 -8.54 -27.61 6.10
C GLY A 205 -8.38 -28.73 5.07
N GLU A 206 -8.29 -28.31 3.81
CA GLU A 206 -7.94 -29.14 2.68
C GLU A 206 -6.83 -28.51 1.87
N VAL A 207 -5.88 -29.30 1.40
CA VAL A 207 -4.81 -28.80 0.52
C VAL A 207 -5.43 -28.35 -0.80
N VAL A 208 -5.14 -27.11 -1.18
CA VAL A 208 -5.51 -26.54 -2.48
C VAL A 208 -4.39 -26.79 -3.48
N ASP A 209 -3.17 -26.44 -3.09
CA ASP A 209 -1.96 -26.61 -3.92
C ASP A 209 -0.77 -27.05 -3.07
N VAL A 210 0.08 -27.92 -3.60
CA VAL A 210 1.37 -28.29 -3.01
C VAL A 210 2.44 -27.53 -3.75
N LEU A 211 3.05 -26.56 -3.09
CA LEU A 211 4.01 -25.64 -3.71
C LEU A 211 5.36 -26.30 -3.98
N GLY A 212 5.78 -27.24 -3.11
CA GLY A 212 7.03 -27.97 -3.23
C GLY A 212 7.87 -27.95 -1.94
N LYS A 213 9.16 -28.26 -2.07
CA LYS A 213 10.07 -28.38 -0.94
C LYS A 213 10.41 -26.99 -0.36
N GLN A 214 10.36 -26.88 0.97
CA GLN A 214 10.80 -25.69 1.70
C GLN A 214 12.25 -25.31 1.33
N GLY A 215 12.49 -23.99 1.18
CA GLY A 215 13.80 -23.42 0.83
C GLY A 215 14.07 -23.35 -0.68
N ASP A 216 13.20 -23.91 -1.52
CA ASP A 216 13.26 -23.65 -2.97
C ASP A 216 12.73 -22.24 -3.25
N ASN A 217 13.52 -21.41 -3.96
CA ASN A 217 13.17 -20.02 -4.23
C ASN A 217 11.78 -19.86 -4.86
N ASN A 218 11.44 -20.71 -5.83
CA ASN A 218 10.15 -20.65 -6.50
C ASN A 218 8.99 -20.95 -5.52
N VAL A 219 9.20 -21.91 -4.63
CA VAL A 219 8.23 -22.30 -3.58
C VAL A 219 8.04 -21.18 -2.60
N GLU A 220 9.12 -20.52 -2.17
CA GLU A 220 9.06 -19.39 -1.20
C GLU A 220 8.33 -18.17 -1.78
N MET A 221 8.63 -17.81 -3.04
CA MET A 221 7.94 -16.70 -3.70
C MET A 221 6.44 -16.98 -3.89
N HIS A 222 6.07 -18.20 -4.30
CA HIS A 222 4.66 -18.59 -4.39
C HIS A 222 3.98 -18.66 -3.01
N ALA A 223 4.71 -19.07 -1.97
CA ALA A 223 4.21 -19.08 -0.60
C ALA A 223 3.89 -17.66 -0.10
N ILE A 224 4.76 -16.67 -0.41
CA ILE A 224 4.50 -15.25 -0.10
C ILE A 224 3.23 -14.78 -0.78
N LEU A 225 3.08 -15.01 -2.08
CA LEU A 225 1.87 -14.60 -2.83
C LEU A 225 0.60 -15.24 -2.25
N ALA A 226 0.64 -16.56 -2.02
CA ALA A 226 -0.49 -17.29 -1.45
C ALA A 226 -0.85 -16.83 -0.02
N GLN A 227 0.15 -16.44 0.80
CA GLN A 227 -0.05 -15.90 2.14
C GLN A 227 -0.88 -14.61 2.13
N TYR A 228 -0.71 -13.79 1.09
CA TYR A 228 -1.48 -12.57 0.87
C TYR A 228 -2.76 -12.78 0.06
N GLY A 229 -3.09 -14.03 -0.32
CA GLY A 229 -4.24 -14.34 -1.16
C GLY A 229 -4.09 -13.86 -2.62
N LEU A 230 -2.86 -13.53 -3.03
CA LEU A 230 -2.56 -13.09 -4.39
C LEU A 230 -2.48 -14.27 -5.34
N PRO A 231 -3.13 -14.21 -6.52
CA PRO A 231 -3.06 -15.28 -7.51
C PRO A 231 -1.69 -15.31 -8.17
N TYR A 232 -1.04 -16.46 -8.16
CA TYR A 232 0.28 -16.71 -8.75
C TYR A 232 0.24 -17.57 -10.02
N LYS A 233 -0.96 -17.99 -10.44
CA LYS A 233 -1.21 -18.74 -11.68
C LYS A 233 -2.47 -18.19 -12.35
N TYR A 234 -2.54 -18.26 -13.67
CA TYR A 234 -3.77 -17.99 -14.39
C TYR A 234 -4.65 -19.23 -14.48
N PRO A 235 -5.97 -19.09 -14.39
CA PRO A 235 -6.88 -20.14 -14.81
C PRO A 235 -6.68 -20.43 -16.31
N LYS A 236 -6.56 -21.69 -16.68
CA LYS A 236 -6.35 -22.10 -18.09
C LYS A 236 -7.34 -21.46 -19.07
N ARG A 237 -8.60 -21.31 -18.66
CA ARG A 237 -9.63 -20.67 -19.48
C ARG A 237 -9.33 -19.19 -19.82
N VAL A 238 -8.59 -18.50 -18.95
CA VAL A 238 -8.17 -17.10 -19.16
C VAL A 238 -7.01 -17.06 -20.15
N GLU A 239 -6.02 -17.94 -20.00
CA GLU A 239 -4.91 -18.09 -20.94
C GLU A 239 -5.41 -18.50 -22.32
N ASP A 240 -6.32 -19.47 -22.41
CA ASP A 240 -6.93 -19.92 -23.66
C ASP A 240 -7.70 -18.78 -24.35
N ALA A 241 -8.37 -17.89 -23.58
CA ALA A 241 -9.06 -16.73 -24.11
C ALA A 241 -8.06 -15.69 -24.64
N ALA A 242 -7.01 -15.39 -23.88
CA ALA A 242 -5.96 -14.46 -24.31
C ALA A 242 -5.23 -14.94 -25.58
N ASN A 243 -4.99 -16.24 -25.69
CA ASN A 243 -4.34 -16.84 -26.87
C ASN A 243 -5.18 -16.75 -28.15
N LYS A 244 -6.48 -16.53 -28.04
CA LYS A 244 -7.40 -16.35 -29.19
C LYS A 244 -7.44 -14.90 -29.70
N ILE A 245 -6.91 -13.93 -28.91
CA ILE A 245 -6.89 -12.53 -29.34
C ILE A 245 -5.90 -12.38 -30.48
N SER A 246 -6.37 -11.82 -31.62
CA SER A 246 -5.53 -11.50 -32.77
C SER A 246 -4.58 -10.33 -32.44
N ALA A 247 -3.36 -10.41 -32.89
CA ALA A 247 -2.42 -9.30 -32.89
C ALA A 247 -2.53 -8.46 -34.18
N GLU A 248 -3.30 -8.92 -35.16
CA GLU A 248 -3.50 -8.24 -36.44
C GLU A 248 -4.36 -7.00 -36.26
N ILE A 249 -3.90 -5.86 -36.74
CA ILE A 249 -4.62 -4.60 -36.75
C ILE A 249 -5.30 -4.48 -38.12
N THR A 250 -6.62 -4.38 -38.13
CA THR A 250 -7.38 -4.29 -39.37
C THR A 250 -7.28 -2.90 -40.02
N GLU A 251 -7.48 -2.81 -41.33
CA GLU A 251 -7.50 -1.52 -42.05
C GLU A 251 -8.63 -0.59 -41.53
N ASP A 252 -9.78 -1.17 -41.14
CA ASP A 252 -10.88 -0.41 -40.53
C ASP A 252 -10.50 0.20 -39.18
N GLU A 253 -9.65 -0.47 -38.40
CA GLU A 253 -9.17 0.07 -37.13
C GLU A 253 -8.10 1.16 -37.39
N LEU A 254 -7.23 0.95 -38.33
CA LEU A 254 -6.22 1.97 -38.75
C LEU A 254 -6.92 3.25 -39.21
N ALA A 255 -7.98 3.12 -40.01
CA ALA A 255 -8.73 4.27 -40.53
C ALA A 255 -9.42 5.14 -39.48
N ARG A 256 -9.63 4.59 -38.26
CA ARG A 256 -10.27 5.29 -37.13
C ARG A 256 -9.27 5.98 -36.20
N ARG A 257 -7.96 5.75 -36.41
CA ARG A 257 -6.91 6.21 -35.52
C ARG A 257 -6.03 7.27 -36.20
N GLU A 258 -5.47 8.16 -35.39
CA GLU A 258 -4.44 9.05 -35.84
C GLU A 258 -3.13 8.28 -36.04
N ASP A 259 -2.50 8.46 -37.21
CA ASP A 259 -1.28 7.73 -37.59
C ASP A 259 -0.01 8.45 -37.14
N PHE A 260 0.71 7.84 -36.20
CA PHE A 260 1.99 8.31 -35.69
C PHE A 260 3.15 7.38 -36.05
N ARG A 261 2.97 6.44 -36.98
CA ARG A 261 4.00 5.46 -37.35
C ARG A 261 5.26 6.09 -37.94
N ASP A 262 5.10 7.24 -38.60
CA ASP A 262 6.21 8.00 -39.20
C ASP A 262 6.77 9.08 -38.26
N VAL A 263 6.22 9.23 -37.04
CA VAL A 263 6.71 10.19 -36.04
C VAL A 263 7.71 9.51 -35.14
N LEU A 264 8.86 10.16 -34.90
CA LEU A 264 9.88 9.62 -33.99
C LEU A 264 9.28 9.32 -32.64
N THR A 265 9.28 8.03 -32.27
CA THR A 265 8.68 7.49 -31.07
C THR A 265 9.64 6.49 -30.42
N PHE A 266 9.72 6.48 -29.08
CA PHE A 266 10.55 5.54 -28.33
C PHE A 266 9.98 5.28 -26.93
N THR A 267 10.36 4.14 -26.36
CA THR A 267 10.08 3.79 -24.96
C THR A 267 11.35 3.91 -24.12
N ILE A 268 11.21 4.20 -22.80
CA ILE A 268 12.32 4.28 -21.84
C ILE A 268 11.88 3.54 -20.58
N ASP A 269 12.46 2.35 -20.35
CA ASP A 269 11.99 1.39 -19.35
C ASP A 269 13.16 0.76 -18.58
N PRO A 270 12.90 0.03 -17.47
CA PRO A 270 13.89 -0.83 -16.85
C PRO A 270 14.47 -1.84 -17.83
N LYS A 271 15.77 -2.17 -17.70
CA LYS A 271 16.48 -3.03 -18.64
C LYS A 271 15.82 -4.40 -18.88
N ASP A 272 15.17 -4.96 -17.86
CA ASP A 272 14.52 -6.26 -17.83
C ASP A 272 13.01 -6.22 -18.13
N ALA A 273 12.42 -5.03 -18.29
CA ALA A 273 11.01 -4.87 -18.62
C ALA A 273 10.65 -5.50 -19.98
N LYS A 274 9.43 -6.04 -20.06
CA LYS A 274 8.84 -6.63 -21.28
C LYS A 274 7.46 -6.05 -21.61
N ASP A 275 6.84 -5.39 -20.65
CA ASP A 275 5.50 -4.82 -20.65
C ASP A 275 5.59 -3.29 -20.76
N PHE A 276 5.88 -2.81 -21.99
CA PHE A 276 6.02 -1.38 -22.23
C PHE A 276 4.65 -0.73 -22.33
N ASP A 277 4.25 -0.05 -21.25
CA ASP A 277 2.97 0.63 -21.13
C ASP A 277 2.92 1.94 -21.90
N ASP A 278 4.04 2.68 -21.97
CA ASP A 278 4.12 4.04 -22.45
C ASP A 278 5.27 4.29 -23.44
N ALA A 279 5.04 5.21 -24.34
CA ALA A 279 6.03 5.72 -25.31
C ALA A 279 5.89 7.23 -25.43
N LEU A 280 7.00 7.90 -25.74
CA LEU A 280 7.04 9.31 -26.06
C LEU A 280 7.36 9.50 -27.53
N SER A 281 6.62 10.40 -28.19
CA SER A 281 6.98 10.92 -29.51
C SER A 281 7.29 12.40 -29.44
N ILE A 282 8.15 12.89 -30.35
CA ILE A 282 8.46 14.30 -30.48
C ILE A 282 8.69 14.67 -31.94
N ARG A 283 8.11 15.79 -32.37
CA ARG A 283 8.44 16.47 -33.64
C ARG A 283 8.32 17.98 -33.47
N THR A 284 9.13 18.71 -34.25
CA THR A 284 9.04 20.17 -34.30
C THR A 284 7.85 20.58 -35.18
N VAL A 285 7.00 21.47 -34.66
CA VAL A 285 5.82 22.00 -35.39
C VAL A 285 6.14 23.33 -36.03
N ASP A 286 6.87 24.19 -35.32
CA ASP A 286 7.26 25.52 -35.80
C ASP A 286 8.62 25.89 -35.18
N GLU A 287 9.69 25.75 -35.97
CA GLU A 287 11.04 26.08 -35.51
C GLU A 287 11.19 27.57 -35.15
N GLY A 288 10.53 28.46 -35.90
CA GLY A 288 10.61 29.90 -35.65
C GLY A 288 9.97 30.34 -34.34
N LYS A 289 9.06 29.51 -33.78
CA LYS A 289 8.39 29.77 -32.51
C LYS A 289 8.84 28.81 -31.40
N GLY A 290 9.76 27.88 -31.68
CA GLY A 290 10.19 26.88 -30.71
C GLY A 290 9.03 25.99 -30.20
N LEU A 291 8.12 25.56 -31.11
CA LEU A 291 6.98 24.73 -30.78
C LEU A 291 7.24 23.29 -31.15
N TYR A 292 6.95 22.42 -30.19
CA TYR A 292 7.10 20.97 -30.32
C TYR A 292 5.76 20.27 -30.10
N GLU A 293 5.45 19.28 -30.92
CA GLU A 293 4.39 18.33 -30.63
C GLU A 293 5.01 17.15 -29.89
N VAL A 294 4.51 16.88 -28.70
CA VAL A 294 4.95 15.77 -27.86
C VAL A 294 3.76 14.86 -27.61
N GLY A 295 3.86 13.62 -28.08
CA GLY A 295 2.87 12.58 -27.82
C GLY A 295 3.23 11.75 -26.60
N VAL A 296 2.28 11.54 -25.72
CA VAL A 296 2.32 10.54 -24.64
C VAL A 296 1.39 9.42 -25.05
N HIS A 297 1.96 8.32 -25.54
CA HIS A 297 1.23 7.19 -26.10
C HIS A 297 1.16 6.06 -25.10
N ILE A 298 -0.04 5.61 -24.77
CA ILE A 298 -0.29 4.57 -23.78
C ILE A 298 -0.92 3.37 -24.45
N ALA A 299 -0.44 2.17 -24.15
CA ALA A 299 -0.98 0.92 -24.68
C ALA A 299 -2.51 0.86 -24.56
N ASP A 300 -3.22 0.68 -25.66
CA ASP A 300 -4.69 0.63 -25.66
C ASP A 300 -5.20 -0.75 -25.25
N VAL A 301 -5.01 -1.09 -23.98
CA VAL A 301 -5.49 -2.35 -23.39
C VAL A 301 -7.00 -2.50 -23.52
N SER A 302 -7.73 -1.37 -23.43
CA SER A 302 -9.20 -1.37 -23.48
C SER A 302 -9.75 -1.80 -24.85
N HIS A 303 -8.98 -1.69 -25.92
CA HIS A 303 -9.31 -2.23 -27.24
C HIS A 303 -9.33 -3.77 -27.23
N TYR A 304 -8.33 -4.40 -26.60
CA TYR A 304 -8.18 -5.86 -26.61
C TYR A 304 -8.96 -6.56 -25.49
N VAL A 305 -9.15 -5.89 -24.35
CA VAL A 305 -9.82 -6.43 -23.16
C VAL A 305 -11.18 -5.75 -22.99
N SER A 306 -12.20 -6.36 -23.57
CA SER A 306 -13.56 -5.85 -23.47
C SER A 306 -14.11 -5.97 -22.05
N GLU A 307 -14.85 -4.96 -21.59
CA GLU A 307 -15.51 -4.92 -20.27
C GLU A 307 -16.40 -6.15 -20.06
N GLY A 308 -16.31 -6.79 -18.90
CA GLY A 308 -17.05 -7.98 -18.53
C GLY A 308 -16.59 -9.28 -19.22
N SER A 309 -15.52 -9.26 -20.03
CA SER A 309 -14.92 -10.47 -20.60
C SER A 309 -14.29 -11.35 -19.51
N ILE A 310 -13.92 -12.58 -19.85
CA ILE A 310 -13.25 -13.48 -18.90
C ILE A 310 -11.86 -12.94 -18.48
N ILE A 311 -11.16 -12.27 -19.39
CA ILE A 311 -9.86 -11.65 -19.11
C ILE A 311 -10.06 -10.42 -18.24
N ASP A 312 -11.09 -9.62 -18.52
CA ASP A 312 -11.41 -8.43 -17.75
C ASP A 312 -11.74 -8.75 -16.29
N ARG A 313 -12.59 -9.76 -16.07
CA ARG A 313 -12.91 -10.22 -14.69
C ARG A 313 -11.67 -10.72 -13.93
N GLU A 314 -10.73 -11.36 -14.62
CA GLU A 314 -9.46 -11.77 -14.00
C GLU A 314 -8.58 -10.55 -13.70
N ALA A 315 -8.51 -9.57 -14.61
CA ALA A 315 -7.77 -8.32 -14.41
C ALA A 315 -8.37 -7.48 -13.29
N GLU A 316 -9.70 -7.37 -13.21
CA GLU A 316 -10.42 -6.73 -12.11
C GLU A 316 -10.09 -7.39 -10.78
N GLN A 317 -10.14 -8.73 -10.69
CA GLN A 317 -9.82 -9.47 -9.47
C GLN A 317 -8.37 -9.26 -9.03
N ARG A 318 -7.41 -9.22 -9.96
CA ARG A 318 -5.98 -8.95 -9.67
C ARG A 318 -5.72 -7.48 -9.35
N ALA A 319 -6.42 -6.58 -9.99
CA ALA A 319 -6.36 -5.13 -9.91
C ALA A 319 -4.99 -4.51 -10.25
N THR A 320 -3.90 -5.21 -10.01
CA THR A 320 -2.53 -4.74 -10.27
C THR A 320 -1.58 -5.91 -10.52
N SER A 321 -0.51 -5.66 -11.27
CA SER A 321 0.65 -6.57 -11.31
C SER A 321 1.38 -6.55 -9.97
N VAL A 322 2.00 -7.68 -9.61
CA VAL A 322 2.76 -7.84 -8.36
C VAL A 322 4.23 -8.04 -8.69
N TYR A 323 5.09 -7.19 -8.14
CA TYR A 323 6.52 -7.21 -8.36
C TYR A 323 7.20 -7.83 -7.14
N LEU A 324 7.83 -8.98 -7.32
CA LEU A 324 8.70 -9.59 -6.33
C LEU A 324 10.16 -9.34 -6.74
N VAL A 325 11.11 -9.66 -5.87
CA VAL A 325 12.53 -9.39 -6.12
C VAL A 325 13.03 -10.07 -7.40
N ASP A 326 12.57 -11.27 -7.70
CA ASP A 326 13.07 -12.12 -8.80
C ASP A 326 12.07 -12.28 -9.96
N ARG A 327 10.85 -11.82 -9.82
CA ARG A 327 9.78 -12.00 -10.82
C ARG A 327 8.65 -11.02 -10.71
N THR A 328 7.93 -10.86 -11.81
CA THR A 328 6.65 -10.15 -11.87
C THR A 328 5.51 -11.15 -12.08
N ILE A 329 4.43 -10.99 -11.31
CA ILE A 329 3.16 -11.68 -11.56
C ILE A 329 2.24 -10.67 -12.25
N PRO A 330 2.03 -10.77 -13.55
CA PRO A 330 1.33 -9.74 -14.30
C PRO A 330 -0.18 -9.74 -14.02
N MET A 331 -0.81 -8.57 -14.17
CA MET A 331 -2.27 -8.40 -14.11
C MET A 331 -2.96 -9.05 -15.31
N LEU A 332 -2.37 -8.94 -16.50
CA LEU A 332 -2.86 -9.52 -17.73
C LEU A 332 -2.01 -10.73 -18.15
N PRO A 333 -2.60 -11.74 -18.83
CA PRO A 333 -1.83 -12.85 -19.39
C PRO A 333 -0.64 -12.39 -20.26
N GLU A 334 0.47 -13.13 -20.21
CA GLU A 334 1.73 -12.72 -20.89
C GLU A 334 1.55 -12.42 -22.38
N ARG A 335 0.65 -13.14 -23.08
CA ARG A 335 0.35 -12.83 -24.48
C ARG A 335 -0.13 -11.40 -24.67
N LEU A 336 -0.85 -10.83 -23.74
CA LEU A 336 -1.32 -9.45 -23.78
C LEU A 336 -0.25 -8.49 -23.27
N CYS A 337 0.23 -8.70 -22.03
CA CYS A 337 1.12 -7.73 -21.38
C CYS A 337 2.50 -7.65 -22.04
N ASN A 338 3.09 -8.75 -22.51
CA ASN A 338 4.44 -8.77 -23.06
C ASN A 338 4.50 -8.70 -24.58
N PHE A 339 3.36 -8.90 -25.28
CA PHE A 339 3.34 -8.99 -26.75
C PHE A 339 2.32 -8.05 -27.39
N ILE A 340 1.01 -8.31 -27.26
CA ILE A 340 -0.01 -7.61 -28.05
C ILE A 340 -0.09 -6.14 -27.61
N CYS A 341 -0.20 -5.86 -26.30
CA CYS A 341 -0.34 -4.50 -25.78
C CYS A 341 1.01 -3.79 -25.61
N SER A 342 2.10 -4.51 -25.35
CA SER A 342 3.41 -3.92 -25.11
C SER A 342 3.91 -3.12 -26.33
N LEU A 343 4.34 -1.88 -26.12
CA LEU A 343 4.78 -0.94 -27.15
C LEU A 343 6.19 -1.27 -27.66
N ARG A 344 6.36 -2.48 -28.20
CA ARG A 344 7.63 -3.03 -28.67
C ARG A 344 8.14 -2.27 -29.90
N PRO A 345 9.48 -2.09 -30.03
CA PRO A 345 10.05 -1.42 -31.20
C PRO A 345 9.78 -2.17 -32.51
N ASP A 346 9.71 -1.43 -33.62
CA ASP A 346 9.51 -1.90 -34.98
C ASP A 346 8.18 -2.65 -35.23
N GLU A 347 7.22 -2.54 -34.33
CA GLU A 347 5.89 -3.14 -34.44
C GLU A 347 4.80 -2.04 -34.41
N ASP A 348 3.74 -2.21 -35.23
CA ASP A 348 2.57 -1.34 -35.16
C ASP A 348 1.79 -1.64 -33.88
N LYS A 349 1.51 -0.61 -33.08
CA LYS A 349 0.83 -0.74 -31.78
C LYS A 349 -0.30 0.26 -31.66
N LEU A 350 -1.42 -0.22 -31.11
CA LEU A 350 -2.58 0.62 -30.80
C LEU A 350 -2.38 1.32 -29.46
N CYS A 351 -2.59 2.64 -29.45
CA CYS A 351 -2.43 3.47 -28.28
C CYS A 351 -3.66 4.34 -28.02
N TYR A 352 -3.83 4.73 -26.77
CA TYR A 352 -4.62 5.87 -26.37
C TYR A 352 -3.66 6.98 -25.93
N SER A 353 -3.71 8.12 -26.60
CA SER A 353 -2.64 9.10 -26.52
C SER A 353 -3.14 10.46 -26.08
N VAL A 354 -2.26 11.19 -25.40
CA VAL A 354 -2.41 12.62 -25.15
C VAL A 354 -1.33 13.34 -25.96
N ILE A 355 -1.76 14.12 -26.93
CA ILE A 355 -0.88 14.87 -27.82
C ILE A 355 -0.84 16.32 -27.36
N PHE A 356 0.35 16.81 -27.07
CA PHE A 356 0.59 18.18 -26.59
C PHE A 356 1.32 19.01 -27.63
N VAL A 357 0.96 20.27 -27.77
CA VAL A 357 1.80 21.29 -28.37
C VAL A 357 2.43 22.12 -27.28
N LEU A 358 3.74 22.01 -27.11
CA LEU A 358 4.52 22.65 -26.06
C LEU A 358 5.48 23.69 -26.62
N ASP A 359 5.73 24.77 -25.87
CA ASP A 359 6.86 25.65 -26.12
C ASP A 359 8.14 25.13 -25.41
N GLU A 360 9.30 25.81 -25.66
CA GLU A 360 10.59 25.44 -25.04
C GLU A 360 10.60 25.43 -23.52
N ASP A 361 9.70 26.17 -22.87
CA ASP A 361 9.49 26.16 -21.44
C ASP A 361 8.47 25.10 -20.99
N ALA A 362 8.04 24.21 -21.89
CA ALA A 362 7.00 23.20 -21.66
C ALA A 362 5.65 23.78 -21.20
N ASN A 363 5.26 24.96 -21.69
CA ASN A 363 3.90 25.45 -21.51
C ASN A 363 2.99 24.84 -22.58
N ILE A 364 1.86 24.31 -22.16
CA ILE A 364 0.85 23.75 -23.05
C ILE A 364 0.21 24.88 -23.84
N LYS A 365 0.35 24.87 -25.17
CA LYS A 365 -0.32 25.78 -26.10
C LYS A 365 -1.62 25.18 -26.61
N ASP A 366 -1.58 23.88 -26.89
CA ASP A 366 -2.74 23.10 -27.31
C ASP A 366 -2.55 21.63 -26.91
N TRP A 367 -3.63 20.86 -26.84
CA TRP A 367 -3.57 19.42 -26.60
C TRP A 367 -4.88 18.76 -27.02
N HIS A 368 -4.80 17.46 -27.34
CA HIS A 368 -5.98 16.64 -27.58
C HIS A 368 -5.77 15.18 -27.17
N LEU A 369 -6.88 14.45 -27.01
CA LEU A 369 -6.91 13.01 -26.76
C LEU A 369 -7.28 12.28 -28.04
N ALA A 370 -6.54 11.26 -28.40
CA ALA A 370 -6.76 10.47 -29.60
C ALA A 370 -6.46 8.98 -29.38
N HIS A 371 -7.22 8.14 -30.05
CA HIS A 371 -6.76 6.78 -30.33
C HIS A 371 -5.77 6.85 -31.49
N THR A 372 -4.56 6.32 -31.30
CA THR A 372 -3.49 6.41 -32.27
C THR A 372 -2.95 5.04 -32.65
N VAL A 373 -2.22 4.96 -33.75
CA VAL A 373 -1.32 3.86 -34.08
C VAL A 373 0.11 4.41 -34.14
N ILE A 374 1.01 3.75 -33.44
CA ILE A 374 2.44 4.11 -33.39
C ILE A 374 3.31 2.97 -33.91
N ARG A 375 4.55 3.29 -34.27
CA ARG A 375 5.65 2.34 -34.46
C ARG A 375 6.87 2.88 -33.74
N SER A 376 7.19 2.29 -32.58
CA SER A 376 8.34 2.72 -31.77
C SER A 376 9.63 2.46 -32.54
N ASN A 377 10.47 3.49 -32.70
CA ASN A 377 11.75 3.39 -33.41
C ASN A 377 12.84 2.75 -32.54
N ARG A 378 12.70 2.87 -31.22
CA ARG A 378 13.71 2.33 -30.31
C ARG A 378 13.15 2.13 -28.89
N ARG A 379 13.60 1.08 -28.26
CA ARG A 379 13.48 0.87 -26.81
C ARG A 379 14.80 1.24 -26.14
N TYR A 380 14.75 2.14 -25.16
CA TYR A 380 15.87 2.50 -24.30
C TYR A 380 15.75 1.90 -22.91
N ALA A 381 16.89 1.58 -22.28
CA ALA A 381 16.97 1.42 -20.84
C ALA A 381 17.22 2.78 -20.17
N TYR A 382 16.77 2.96 -18.90
CA TYR A 382 17.02 4.20 -18.15
C TYR A 382 18.50 4.57 -18.08
N GLU A 383 19.38 3.57 -17.94
CA GLU A 383 20.82 3.74 -17.86
C GLU A 383 21.38 4.32 -19.16
N GLU A 384 20.92 3.83 -20.32
CA GLU A 384 21.35 4.32 -21.64
C GLU A 384 20.97 5.79 -21.85
N VAL A 385 19.74 6.17 -21.45
CA VAL A 385 19.29 7.57 -21.56
C VAL A 385 20.08 8.45 -20.61
N GLN A 386 20.36 7.98 -19.38
CA GLN A 386 21.16 8.73 -18.43
C GLN A 386 22.56 9.03 -18.97
N GLU A 387 23.23 8.03 -19.57
CA GLU A 387 24.54 8.21 -20.22
C GLU A 387 24.49 9.26 -21.35
N ILE A 388 23.44 9.23 -22.19
CA ILE A 388 23.24 10.21 -23.28
C ILE A 388 23.09 11.63 -22.69
N LEU A 389 22.26 11.80 -21.67
CA LEU A 389 22.02 13.10 -21.02
C LEU A 389 23.29 13.65 -20.37
N GLU A 390 24.11 12.82 -19.73
CA GLU A 390 25.37 13.21 -19.09
C GLU A 390 26.44 13.60 -20.13
N ALA A 391 26.58 12.82 -21.19
CA ALA A 391 27.50 13.13 -22.28
C ALA A 391 27.20 14.49 -22.94
N SER A 392 25.92 14.83 -23.10
CA SER A 392 25.49 16.12 -23.63
C SER A 392 25.83 17.31 -22.73
N LYS A 393 25.81 17.13 -21.39
CA LYS A 393 26.22 18.16 -20.42
C LYS A 393 27.74 18.42 -20.48
N THR A 394 28.55 17.38 -20.64
CA THR A 394 30.00 17.45 -20.66
C THR A 394 30.50 18.13 -21.95
N SER A 395 29.87 17.88 -23.09
CA SER A 395 30.23 18.51 -24.36
C SER A 395 29.96 20.03 -24.41
N LYS A 396 28.97 20.53 -23.64
CA LYS A 396 28.69 21.98 -23.53
C LYS A 396 29.68 22.72 -22.61
N THR A 397 30.38 22.03 -21.73
CA THR A 397 31.35 22.64 -20.80
C THR A 397 32.76 22.74 -21.38
N SER A 398 33.08 22.01 -22.46
CA SER A 398 34.40 22.01 -23.12
C SER A 398 34.40 22.70 -24.46
N THR A 399 34.09 24.02 -24.47
CA THR A 399 34.35 24.89 -25.62
C THR A 399 35.79 25.43 -25.55
N THR A 400 36.78 24.58 -25.36
CA THR A 400 38.19 24.88 -25.69
C THR A 400 39.01 23.57 -25.66
N SER A 401 39.17 23.03 -26.81
CA SER A 401 40.35 22.31 -27.38
C SER A 401 39.95 21.07 -28.18
N THR A 402 40.11 21.25 -29.46
CA THR A 402 40.11 20.22 -30.49
C THR A 402 41.20 19.18 -30.19
N THR A 403 40.79 17.98 -29.82
CA THR A 403 41.65 16.80 -30.03
C THR A 403 40.77 15.60 -30.29
N SER A 404 40.74 15.22 -31.56
CA SER A 404 40.10 14.03 -32.12
C SER A 404 40.76 12.77 -31.56
N ILE A 405 40.05 12.03 -30.69
CA ILE A 405 40.41 10.66 -30.40
C ILE A 405 39.42 9.74 -31.13
N THR A 406 39.88 9.27 -32.28
CA THR A 406 39.27 8.20 -33.06
C THR A 406 39.48 6.87 -32.35
N SER A 407 38.49 6.36 -31.65
CA SER A 407 38.43 4.95 -31.32
C SER A 407 37.52 4.23 -32.31
N LYS A 408 38.16 3.52 -33.25
CA LYS A 408 37.49 2.61 -34.19
C LYS A 408 37.09 1.35 -33.47
N THR A 409 35.78 1.22 -33.18
CA THR A 409 35.11 -0.07 -33.11
C THR A 409 33.71 0.09 -33.70
N SER A 410 33.64 -0.25 -35.01
CA SER A 410 32.39 -0.19 -35.78
C SER A 410 31.47 -1.37 -35.49
N LYS A 411 30.42 -1.10 -34.70
CA LYS A 411 29.12 -1.77 -34.88
C LYS A 411 28.18 -0.79 -35.60
N PRO A 412 27.19 -1.25 -36.39
CA PRO A 412 26.25 -0.35 -37.03
C PRO A 412 25.57 0.50 -35.97
N SER A 413 25.77 1.80 -36.01
CA SER A 413 25.26 2.77 -35.05
C SER A 413 23.73 2.83 -35.17
N THR A 414 23.04 2.25 -34.23
CA THR A 414 21.61 2.52 -34.00
C THR A 414 21.44 4.03 -33.79
N PRO A 415 20.47 4.71 -34.43
CA PRO A 415 20.27 6.15 -34.28
C PRO A 415 20.12 6.53 -32.80
N SER A 416 20.82 7.56 -32.38
CA SER A 416 20.92 7.95 -30.94
C SER A 416 20.03 9.13 -30.62
N PHE A 417 18.99 9.48 -31.18
CA PHE A 417 18.01 10.57 -30.89
C PHE A 417 18.34 11.50 -29.71
N SER A 418 19.62 11.90 -29.61
CA SER A 418 20.15 12.59 -28.42
C SER A 418 19.64 14.03 -28.30
N GLU A 419 19.35 14.70 -29.40
CA GLU A 419 18.82 16.07 -29.38
C GLU A 419 17.37 16.07 -28.84
N GLU A 420 16.58 15.09 -29.27
CA GLU A 420 15.20 14.92 -28.88
C GLU A 420 15.11 14.54 -27.39
N LEU A 421 15.94 13.60 -26.94
CA LEU A 421 16.03 13.22 -25.52
C LEU A 421 16.45 14.42 -24.66
N CYS A 422 17.43 15.20 -25.06
CA CYS A 422 17.87 16.42 -24.37
C CYS A 422 16.77 17.50 -24.34
N THR A 423 15.97 17.59 -25.40
CA THR A 423 14.85 18.53 -25.45
C THR A 423 13.74 18.14 -24.51
N LEU A 424 13.37 16.84 -24.47
CA LEU A 424 12.40 16.32 -23.53
C LEU A 424 12.89 16.44 -22.08
N ASP A 425 14.17 16.18 -21.80
CA ASP A 425 14.77 16.37 -20.47
C ASP A 425 14.67 17.82 -19.98
N ARG A 426 14.95 18.81 -20.87
CA ARG A 426 14.78 20.23 -20.55
C ARG A 426 13.34 20.56 -20.19
N MET A 427 12.38 20.06 -20.97
CA MET A 427 10.95 20.25 -20.72
C MET A 427 10.52 19.59 -19.41
N ALA A 428 10.94 18.36 -19.15
CA ALA A 428 10.66 17.63 -17.93
C ALA A 428 11.18 18.39 -16.69
N LYS A 429 12.39 18.94 -16.73
CA LYS A 429 12.95 19.77 -15.66
C LYS A 429 12.11 21.01 -15.39
N LYS A 430 11.59 21.67 -16.44
CA LYS A 430 10.68 22.82 -16.31
C LYS A 430 9.32 22.42 -15.70
N LEU A 431 8.76 21.27 -16.10
CA LEU A 431 7.55 20.71 -15.51
C LEU A 431 7.75 20.42 -14.02
N ARG A 432 8.85 19.76 -13.67
CA ARG A 432 9.24 19.44 -12.30
C ARG A 432 9.43 20.68 -11.42
N GLU A 433 10.15 21.68 -11.92
CA GLU A 433 10.36 22.95 -11.23
C GLU A 433 9.02 23.64 -10.90
N ARG A 434 8.10 23.70 -11.87
CA ARG A 434 6.77 24.26 -11.68
C ARG A 434 5.96 23.49 -10.64
N ARG A 435 6.04 22.16 -10.64
CA ARG A 435 5.34 21.30 -9.70
C ARG A 435 5.80 21.57 -8.27
N PHE A 436 7.10 21.66 -8.02
CA PHE A 436 7.63 21.96 -6.68
C PHE A 436 7.35 23.40 -6.25
N LYS A 437 7.44 24.39 -7.15
CA LYS A 437 6.99 25.76 -6.88
C LYS A 437 5.49 25.82 -6.53
N GLY A 438 4.70 24.94 -7.13
CA GLY A 438 3.28 24.75 -6.84
C GLY A 438 2.98 24.13 -5.47
N GLY A 439 3.99 23.59 -4.78
CA GLY A 439 3.86 23.00 -3.45
C GLY A 439 3.81 21.48 -3.42
N ALA A 440 4.30 20.79 -4.45
CA ALA A 440 4.54 19.35 -4.38
C ALA A 440 5.55 19.03 -3.27
N VAL A 441 5.35 17.90 -2.58
CA VAL A 441 6.24 17.48 -1.50
C VAL A 441 7.36 16.64 -2.11
N LYS A 442 8.60 16.97 -1.76
CA LYS A 442 9.79 16.25 -2.23
C LYS A 442 10.16 15.17 -1.21
N PHE A 443 10.04 13.91 -1.62
CA PHE A 443 10.61 12.78 -0.88
C PHE A 443 11.59 12.07 -1.81
N ASP A 444 12.85 12.07 -1.44
CA ASP A 444 13.87 11.25 -2.12
C ASP A 444 13.80 9.84 -1.49
N ARG A 445 13.13 8.91 -2.20
CA ARG A 445 13.07 7.52 -1.77
C ARG A 445 14.21 6.74 -2.38
N GLU A 446 14.92 6.04 -1.54
CA GLU A 446 15.85 5.02 -1.95
C GLU A 446 15.17 3.66 -1.73
N GLU A 447 15.13 2.83 -2.77
CA GLU A 447 14.52 1.50 -2.71
C GLU A 447 15.62 0.44 -2.75
N LEU A 448 15.60 -0.46 -1.76
CA LEU A 448 16.54 -1.57 -1.69
C LEU A 448 16.19 -2.62 -2.75
N HIS A 449 17.14 -2.91 -3.62
CA HIS A 449 17.07 -3.93 -4.64
C HIS A 449 18.16 -4.98 -4.46
N PHE A 450 17.90 -6.18 -5.00
CA PHE A 450 18.88 -7.27 -5.02
C PHE A 450 19.10 -7.74 -6.45
N ASP A 451 20.35 -7.89 -6.85
CA ASP A 451 20.71 -8.72 -7.99
C ASP A 451 20.61 -10.19 -7.56
N VAL A 452 20.02 -11.02 -8.40
CA VAL A 452 19.85 -12.46 -8.14
C VAL A 452 20.50 -13.28 -9.23
N ASP A 453 21.01 -14.46 -8.87
CA ASP A 453 21.52 -15.42 -9.83
C ASP A 453 20.38 -16.16 -10.58
N GLU A 454 20.74 -17.07 -11.50
CA GLU A 454 19.77 -17.87 -12.29
C GLU A 454 18.85 -18.76 -11.40
N LYS A 455 19.25 -19.03 -10.16
CA LYS A 455 18.47 -19.81 -9.19
C LYS A 455 17.63 -18.91 -8.28
N GLY A 456 17.75 -17.57 -8.44
CA GLY A 456 17.07 -16.58 -7.64
C GLY A 456 17.74 -16.27 -6.30
N HIS A 457 18.99 -16.73 -6.04
CA HIS A 457 19.72 -16.36 -4.82
C HIS A 457 20.29 -14.94 -4.92
N PRO A 458 20.22 -14.13 -3.87
CA PRO A 458 20.70 -12.74 -3.88
C PRO A 458 22.23 -12.72 -3.89
N THR A 459 22.81 -11.98 -4.85
CA THR A 459 24.25 -11.85 -5.03
C THR A 459 24.79 -10.51 -4.61
N ARG A 460 23.98 -9.45 -4.73
CA ARG A 460 24.32 -8.07 -4.39
C ARG A 460 23.06 -7.30 -3.97
N SER A 461 23.24 -6.38 -3.03
CA SER A 461 22.24 -5.37 -2.66
C SER A 461 22.66 -3.98 -3.12
N TYR A 462 21.70 -3.14 -3.53
CA TYR A 462 21.96 -1.75 -3.92
C TYR A 462 20.70 -0.90 -3.78
N PHE A 463 20.89 0.43 -3.65
CA PHE A 463 19.79 1.37 -3.73
C PHE A 463 19.60 1.88 -5.16
N LYS A 464 18.36 1.84 -5.63
CA LYS A 464 17.97 2.49 -6.87
C LYS A 464 17.58 3.94 -6.57
N LYS A 465 18.33 4.88 -7.16
CA LYS A 465 18.08 6.32 -7.03
C LYS A 465 17.38 6.83 -8.29
N SER A 466 16.45 7.79 -8.10
CA SER A 466 15.85 8.51 -9.21
C SER A 466 16.92 9.38 -9.88
N ASN A 467 17.01 9.28 -11.22
CA ASN A 467 17.93 10.05 -12.04
C ASN A 467 17.19 10.89 -13.11
N ASP A 468 17.91 11.67 -13.93
CA ASP A 468 17.29 12.53 -14.95
C ASP A 468 16.43 11.73 -15.94
N ALA A 469 16.87 10.53 -16.32
CA ALA A 469 16.14 9.66 -17.25
C ALA A 469 14.80 9.18 -16.67
N THR A 470 14.77 8.75 -15.40
CA THR A 470 13.53 8.35 -14.73
C THR A 470 12.61 9.53 -14.49
N GLN A 471 13.16 10.71 -14.15
CA GLN A 471 12.39 11.94 -13.97
C GLN A 471 11.78 12.46 -15.28
N LEU A 472 12.46 12.27 -16.41
CA LEU A 472 11.93 12.62 -17.73
C LEU A 472 10.59 11.91 -17.97
N ILE A 473 10.56 10.60 -17.85
CA ILE A 473 9.34 9.81 -18.05
C ILE A 473 8.29 10.18 -17.00
N GLU A 474 8.69 10.25 -15.71
CA GLU A 474 7.77 10.63 -14.62
C GLU A 474 7.00 11.92 -14.93
N GLU A 475 7.68 12.99 -15.36
CA GLU A 475 7.03 14.29 -15.54
C GLU A 475 6.07 14.30 -16.75
N PHE A 476 6.38 13.59 -17.85
CA PHE A 476 5.43 13.46 -18.96
C PHE A 476 4.24 12.57 -18.62
N MET A 477 4.43 11.50 -17.85
CA MET A 477 3.33 10.68 -17.34
C MET A 477 2.45 11.47 -16.37
N LEU A 478 3.04 12.24 -15.46
CA LEU A 478 2.31 13.16 -14.58
C LEU A 478 1.52 14.21 -15.36
N LEU A 479 2.10 14.77 -16.44
CA LEU A 479 1.44 15.73 -17.30
C LEU A 479 0.20 15.11 -17.96
N ALA A 480 0.32 13.92 -18.55
CA ALA A 480 -0.78 13.22 -19.19
C ALA A 480 -1.89 12.86 -18.17
N ASN A 481 -1.53 12.24 -17.06
CA ASN A 481 -2.46 11.87 -16.00
C ASN A 481 -3.26 13.05 -15.47
N ARG A 482 -2.58 14.17 -15.20
CA ARG A 482 -3.21 15.41 -14.75
C ARG A 482 -4.14 15.98 -15.81
N THR A 483 -3.70 16.06 -17.06
CA THR A 483 -4.50 16.63 -18.17
C THR A 483 -5.78 15.86 -18.37
N VAL A 484 -5.72 14.53 -18.36
CA VAL A 484 -6.87 13.63 -18.44
C VAL A 484 -7.86 13.86 -17.29
N ALA A 485 -7.35 13.94 -16.06
CA ALA A 485 -8.18 14.18 -14.89
C ALA A 485 -8.86 15.56 -14.91
N GLU A 486 -8.12 16.60 -15.31
CA GLU A 486 -8.65 17.96 -15.45
C GLU A 486 -9.70 18.06 -16.56
N PHE A 487 -9.50 17.35 -17.68
CA PHE A 487 -10.44 17.33 -18.80
C PHE A 487 -11.83 16.86 -18.33
N ILE A 488 -11.93 15.73 -17.65
CA ILE A 488 -13.22 15.22 -17.15
C ILE A 488 -13.73 16.04 -15.95
N GLY A 489 -12.87 16.39 -14.99
CA GLY A 489 -13.27 17.12 -13.79
C GLY A 489 -13.77 18.54 -14.06
N LYS A 490 -13.26 19.20 -15.10
CA LYS A 490 -13.67 20.56 -15.49
C LYS A 490 -14.85 20.58 -16.48
N VAL A 491 -15.06 19.52 -17.27
CA VAL A 491 -16.17 19.41 -18.24
C VAL A 491 -17.55 19.41 -17.58
N GLY A 492 -17.65 19.00 -16.29
CA GLY A 492 -18.88 19.19 -15.51
C GLY A 492 -19.33 20.65 -15.43
N ASN A 493 -18.44 21.62 -15.67
CA ASN A 493 -18.71 23.07 -15.65
C ASN A 493 -18.91 23.67 -17.05
N SER A 494 -18.58 22.98 -18.15
CA SER A 494 -18.72 23.52 -19.51
C SER A 494 -18.87 22.34 -20.50
N GLY A 495 -19.91 22.32 -21.30
CA GLY A 495 -20.16 21.23 -22.27
C GLY A 495 -18.94 20.92 -23.16
N ILE A 496 -18.86 19.67 -23.62
CA ILE A 496 -17.80 19.14 -24.49
C ILE A 496 -17.75 19.91 -25.83
N SER A 497 -17.14 21.05 -25.86
CA SER A 497 -16.65 21.70 -27.06
C SER A 497 -15.58 22.72 -26.61
N GLY A 498 -14.38 22.55 -27.15
CA GLY A 498 -13.18 23.32 -26.82
C GLY A 498 -13.22 24.80 -27.21
N LYS A 499 -14.26 25.53 -26.82
CA LYS A 499 -14.32 26.99 -26.89
C LYS A 499 -14.76 27.55 -25.55
N SER A 500 -13.85 28.29 -24.92
CA SER A 500 -14.09 29.11 -23.75
C SER A 500 -15.30 30.03 -23.96
N GLY A 501 -16.42 29.69 -23.32
CA GLY A 501 -17.64 30.47 -23.36
C GLY A 501 -18.13 30.80 -21.96
N LYS A 502 -18.08 32.09 -21.59
CA LYS A 502 -18.79 32.63 -20.42
C LYS A 502 -20.30 32.43 -20.60
N SER A 503 -20.93 31.54 -19.89
CA SER A 503 -22.38 31.58 -19.71
C SER A 503 -22.78 30.93 -18.38
N GLY A 504 -23.43 31.71 -17.52
CA GLY A 504 -23.99 31.28 -16.22
C GLY A 504 -25.26 30.46 -16.35
N LYS A 505 -25.18 29.22 -16.86
CA LYS A 505 -26.24 28.21 -16.70
C LYS A 505 -25.82 27.18 -15.68
N PRO A 506 -26.74 26.57 -14.90
CA PRO A 506 -26.39 25.57 -13.91
C PRO A 506 -25.63 24.43 -14.59
N SER A 507 -24.44 24.13 -14.04
CA SER A 507 -23.56 23.06 -14.53
C SER A 507 -24.28 21.72 -14.50
N LYS A 508 -24.17 20.92 -15.58
CA LYS A 508 -24.56 19.51 -15.53
C LYS A 508 -23.75 18.82 -14.42
N PRO A 509 -24.36 17.85 -13.69
CA PRO A 509 -23.62 17.10 -12.68
C PRO A 509 -22.37 16.47 -13.32
N ALA A 510 -21.25 16.51 -12.59
CA ALA A 510 -19.99 15.92 -13.03
C ALA A 510 -20.22 14.43 -13.31
N LYS A 511 -19.61 13.91 -14.39
CA LYS A 511 -19.67 12.48 -14.71
C LYS A 511 -18.79 11.70 -13.72
N THR A 512 -19.21 10.51 -13.33
CA THR A 512 -18.41 9.58 -12.50
C THR A 512 -17.07 9.31 -13.18
N PHE A 513 -15.99 9.45 -12.44
CA PHE A 513 -14.64 9.22 -12.95
C PHE A 513 -13.76 8.66 -11.84
N VAL A 514 -12.66 7.97 -12.21
CA VAL A 514 -11.70 7.40 -11.26
C VAL A 514 -10.57 8.38 -11.07
N TYR A 515 -10.36 8.82 -9.84
CA TYR A 515 -9.27 9.70 -9.45
C TYR A 515 -8.26 8.96 -8.57
N ARG A 516 -6.99 9.37 -8.64
CA ARG A 516 -5.96 9.02 -7.66
C ARG A 516 -5.87 10.17 -6.67
N ILE A 517 -6.38 9.97 -5.47
CA ILE A 517 -6.49 11.01 -4.45
C ILE A 517 -5.44 10.82 -3.36
N HIS A 518 -4.99 11.94 -2.79
CA HIS A 518 -4.09 11.95 -1.65
C HIS A 518 -4.47 13.09 -0.72
N ASP A 519 -4.93 12.75 0.47
CA ASP A 519 -5.39 13.73 1.44
C ASP A 519 -4.22 14.48 2.10
N GLN A 520 -4.55 15.56 2.80
CA GLN A 520 -3.60 16.34 3.58
C GLN A 520 -3.01 15.49 4.72
N PRO A 521 -1.78 15.83 5.19
CA PRO A 521 -1.20 15.18 6.35
C PRO A 521 -2.12 15.24 7.56
N ASP A 522 -2.09 14.19 8.38
CA ASP A 522 -2.84 14.12 9.63
C ASP A 522 -2.38 15.22 10.60
N PRO A 523 -3.28 16.14 11.01
CA PRO A 523 -2.91 17.26 11.90
C PRO A 523 -2.31 16.81 13.24
N GLN A 524 -2.75 15.68 13.80
CA GLN A 524 -2.23 15.17 15.07
C GLN A 524 -0.81 14.65 14.90
N LYS A 525 -0.53 13.98 13.77
CA LYS A 525 0.81 13.49 13.45
C LYS A 525 1.77 14.64 13.11
N LEU A 526 1.29 15.71 12.45
CA LEU A 526 2.10 16.93 12.24
C LEU A 526 2.44 17.61 13.57
N GLU A 527 1.53 17.62 14.51
CA GLU A 527 1.78 18.18 15.84
C GLU A 527 2.77 17.31 16.62
N SER A 528 2.67 15.98 16.50
CA SER A 528 3.66 15.07 17.07
C SER A 528 5.05 15.29 16.44
N LEU A 529 5.13 15.43 15.11
CA LEU A 529 6.35 15.79 14.39
C LEU A 529 6.96 17.09 14.94
N ARG A 530 6.16 18.13 15.11
CA ARG A 530 6.61 19.40 15.71
C ARG A 530 7.17 19.22 17.11
N THR A 531 6.50 18.45 17.95
CA THR A 531 6.89 18.21 19.33
C THR A 531 8.24 17.50 19.42
N VAL A 532 8.48 16.51 18.56
CA VAL A 532 9.75 15.75 18.53
C VAL A 532 10.91 16.61 18.00
N LEU A 533 10.67 17.44 16.96
CA LEU A 533 11.74 18.14 16.27
C LEU A 533 12.03 19.53 16.85
N ALA A 534 11.13 20.11 17.65
CA ALA A 534 11.37 21.42 18.27
C ALA A 534 12.59 21.47 19.21
N PRO A 535 12.84 20.46 20.07
CA PRO A 535 14.05 20.43 20.89
C PRO A 535 15.37 20.33 20.10
N LEU A 536 15.29 19.82 18.86
CA LEU A 536 16.43 19.71 17.94
C LEU A 536 16.63 20.98 17.09
N GLY A 537 15.82 22.03 17.33
CA GLY A 537 15.92 23.32 16.66
C GLY A 537 15.14 23.46 15.35
N TYR A 538 14.45 22.42 14.88
CA TYR A 538 13.69 22.45 13.65
C TYR A 538 12.31 23.09 13.84
N LYS A 539 11.87 23.86 12.84
CA LYS A 539 10.56 24.51 12.82
C LYS A 539 9.59 23.77 11.91
N VAL A 540 8.55 23.17 12.48
CA VAL A 540 7.51 22.46 11.74
C VAL A 540 6.26 23.31 11.64
N LYS A 541 5.76 23.52 10.42
CA LYS A 541 4.51 24.24 10.18
C LYS A 541 3.34 23.26 10.20
N THR A 542 2.48 23.37 11.21
CA THR A 542 1.35 22.44 11.44
C THR A 542 -0.01 23.02 11.04
N SER A 543 -0.08 24.30 10.66
CA SER A 543 -1.33 25.00 10.31
C SER A 543 -1.14 25.97 9.16
N GLY A 544 -2.22 26.27 8.45
CA GLY A 544 -2.23 27.19 7.32
C GLY A 544 -2.83 26.58 6.05
N THR A 545 -2.57 27.20 4.90
CA THR A 545 -3.02 26.66 3.61
C THR A 545 -2.24 25.41 3.24
N ARG A 546 -2.84 24.52 2.42
CA ARG A 546 -2.21 23.33 1.86
C ARG A 546 -0.77 23.60 1.38
N ASN A 547 -0.60 24.61 0.52
CA ASN A 547 0.70 25.00 -0.03
C ASN A 547 1.70 25.47 1.05
N ALA A 548 1.20 26.15 2.10
CA ALA A 548 2.06 26.63 3.18
C ALA A 548 2.61 25.48 4.05
N ILE A 549 1.83 24.43 4.28
CA ILE A 549 2.26 23.23 5.00
C ILE A 549 3.27 22.45 4.15
N SER A 550 2.98 22.22 2.85
CA SER A 550 3.88 21.51 1.95
C SER A 550 5.24 22.19 1.80
N LYS A 551 5.26 23.52 1.62
CA LYS A 551 6.51 24.29 1.58
C LYS A 551 7.26 24.25 2.92
N GLY A 552 6.54 24.22 4.02
CA GLY A 552 7.13 24.05 5.35
C GLY A 552 7.80 22.70 5.52
N LEU A 553 7.16 21.60 5.03
CA LEU A 553 7.73 20.27 5.04
C LEU A 553 8.94 20.13 4.11
N ASN A 554 8.88 20.69 2.89
CA ASN A 554 10.03 20.71 1.98
C ASN A 554 11.23 21.43 2.60
N LYS A 555 11.00 22.61 3.18
CA LYS A 555 12.06 23.34 3.87
C LYS A 555 12.63 22.56 5.05
N LEU A 556 11.80 21.90 5.84
CA LEU A 556 12.23 21.06 6.94
C LEU A 556 13.17 19.94 6.46
N MET A 557 12.85 19.29 5.33
CA MET A 557 13.69 18.23 4.76
C MET A 557 15.01 18.79 4.17
N GLU A 558 14.96 19.97 3.55
CA GLU A 558 16.16 20.69 3.09
C GLU A 558 17.07 21.09 4.27
N ASP A 559 16.50 21.65 5.35
CA ASP A 559 17.24 22.06 6.55
C ASP A 559 17.89 20.85 7.28
N ALA A 560 17.31 19.65 7.14
CA ALA A 560 17.84 18.43 7.75
C ALA A 560 18.83 17.66 6.85
N GLN A 561 18.96 18.04 5.58
CA GLN A 561 19.77 17.30 4.61
C GLN A 561 21.26 17.31 5.00
N GLY A 562 21.87 16.12 5.15
CA GLY A 562 23.26 15.94 5.56
C GLY A 562 23.48 16.03 7.07
N GLU A 563 22.46 16.38 7.86
CA GLU A 563 22.54 16.40 9.32
C GLU A 563 22.22 15.00 9.90
N ARG A 564 22.67 14.76 11.14
CA ARG A 564 22.45 13.50 11.87
C ARG A 564 20.96 13.12 11.96
N GLU A 565 20.09 14.12 12.08
CA GLU A 565 18.65 13.96 12.25
C GLU A 565 17.89 13.77 10.93
N GLN A 566 18.54 13.77 9.78
CA GLN A 566 17.90 13.65 8.47
C GLN A 566 16.92 12.46 8.41
N LYS A 567 17.38 11.26 8.78
CA LYS A 567 16.56 10.03 8.76
C LYS A 567 15.35 10.11 9.70
N LEU A 568 15.53 10.75 10.87
CA LEU A 568 14.42 11.01 11.82
C LEU A 568 13.38 11.94 11.20
N VAL A 569 13.83 13.06 10.61
CA VAL A 569 12.94 14.04 9.97
C VAL A 569 12.16 13.41 8.82
N GLU A 570 12.84 12.72 7.90
CA GLU A 570 12.21 12.04 6.76
C GLU A 570 11.20 10.98 7.20
N THR A 571 11.57 10.13 8.17
CA THR A 571 10.69 9.07 8.69
C THR A 571 9.42 9.65 9.33
N LEU A 572 9.55 10.66 10.17
CA LEU A 572 8.41 11.26 10.85
C LEU A 572 7.53 12.09 9.90
N ALA A 573 8.14 12.82 8.95
CA ALA A 573 7.43 13.53 7.92
C ALA A 573 6.59 12.58 7.05
N LEU A 574 7.18 11.45 6.63
CA LEU A 574 6.48 10.41 5.87
C LEU A 574 5.33 9.77 6.67
N ARG A 575 5.53 9.50 7.97
CA ARG A 575 4.47 8.95 8.85
C ARG A 575 3.31 9.92 9.06
N ALA A 576 3.53 11.22 8.93
CA ALA A 576 2.48 12.21 9.00
C ALA A 576 1.62 12.27 7.73
N MET A 577 2.14 11.80 6.59
CA MET A 577 1.41 11.77 5.32
C MET A 577 0.31 10.71 5.33
N MET A 578 -0.78 11.01 4.64
CA MET A 578 -1.83 10.03 4.34
C MET A 578 -1.38 9.12 3.18
N LYS A 579 -2.05 7.99 2.99
CA LYS A 579 -1.83 7.14 1.81
C LYS A 579 -2.68 7.63 0.64
N ALA A 580 -2.12 7.59 -0.56
CA ALA A 580 -2.89 7.79 -1.77
C ALA A 580 -3.79 6.58 -2.02
N LYS A 581 -4.99 6.80 -2.56
CA LYS A 581 -5.96 5.76 -2.92
C LYS A 581 -6.75 6.13 -4.17
N TYR A 582 -7.44 5.17 -4.75
CA TYR A 582 -8.40 5.43 -5.81
C TYR A 582 -9.76 5.78 -5.22
N SER A 583 -10.49 6.68 -5.87
CA SER A 583 -11.87 7.05 -5.48
C SER A 583 -12.56 7.78 -6.63
N THR A 584 -13.88 7.69 -6.67
CA THR A 584 -14.70 8.53 -7.56
C THR A 584 -14.92 9.93 -7.02
N HIS A 585 -14.53 10.19 -5.76
CA HIS A 585 -14.64 11.48 -5.10
C HIS A 585 -13.31 12.23 -5.15
N ASN A 586 -13.23 13.25 -6.01
CA ASN A 586 -12.01 14.04 -6.15
C ASN A 586 -11.80 14.98 -4.95
N ILE A 587 -10.68 14.82 -4.26
CA ILE A 587 -10.16 15.75 -3.23
C ILE A 587 -8.80 16.33 -3.62
N GLY A 588 -8.33 16.03 -4.83
CA GLY A 588 -7.00 16.34 -5.32
C GLY A 588 -5.92 15.41 -4.77
N HIS A 589 -4.67 15.66 -5.17
CA HIS A 589 -3.51 14.88 -4.75
C HIS A 589 -2.51 15.76 -4.01
N TYR A 590 -2.49 15.70 -2.67
CA TYR A 590 -1.68 16.57 -1.83
C TYR A 590 -0.19 16.51 -2.17
N GLY A 591 0.40 15.33 -2.21
CA GLY A 591 1.83 15.15 -2.44
C GLY A 591 2.32 15.71 -3.78
N LEU A 592 1.48 15.70 -4.83
CA LEU A 592 1.78 16.24 -6.17
C LEU A 592 1.37 17.70 -6.35
N ALA A 593 0.62 18.27 -5.41
CA ALA A 593 0.01 19.61 -5.50
C ALA A 593 -0.94 19.75 -6.71
N PHE A 594 -1.68 18.70 -7.04
CA PHE A 594 -2.66 18.71 -8.14
C PHE A 594 -4.08 18.74 -7.57
N ASP A 595 -4.96 19.56 -8.20
CA ASP A 595 -6.38 19.61 -7.85
C ASP A 595 -7.17 18.47 -8.48
N TYR A 596 -6.67 17.93 -9.61
CA TYR A 596 -7.21 16.78 -10.31
C TYR A 596 -6.04 15.86 -10.68
N TYR A 597 -6.17 14.58 -10.36
CA TYR A 597 -5.17 13.60 -10.75
C TYR A 597 -5.82 12.23 -10.90
N THR A 598 -5.40 11.49 -11.91
CA THR A 598 -5.79 10.11 -12.16
C THR A 598 -4.58 9.29 -12.57
N HIS A 599 -4.73 8.00 -12.67
CA HIS A 599 -3.82 7.13 -13.37
C HIS A 599 -4.41 6.73 -14.72
N PHE A 600 -3.67 6.99 -15.79
CA PHE A 600 -4.04 6.73 -17.18
C PHE A 600 -2.91 5.99 -17.92
N THR A 601 -1.68 6.07 -17.42
CA THR A 601 -0.46 5.79 -18.15
C THR A 601 0.08 4.37 -18.02
N SER A 602 -0.62 3.46 -17.33
CA SER A 602 -0.12 2.08 -17.16
C SER A 602 -1.25 1.03 -17.10
N PRO A 603 -2.06 0.88 -18.16
CA PRO A 603 -3.21 -0.03 -18.17
C PRO A 603 -2.83 -1.53 -18.28
N ILE A 604 -1.60 -1.86 -18.68
CA ILE A 604 -1.13 -3.25 -18.71
C ILE A 604 -1.02 -3.81 -17.29
N ARG A 605 -0.62 -2.96 -16.33
CA ARG A 605 -0.29 -3.37 -14.97
C ARG A 605 -1.19 -2.78 -13.89
N ARG A 606 -2.13 -1.89 -14.21
CA ARG A 606 -3.08 -1.29 -13.26
C ARG A 606 -4.49 -1.25 -13.83
N TYR A 607 -5.43 -1.89 -13.16
CA TYR A 607 -6.83 -1.92 -13.60
C TYR A 607 -7.52 -0.54 -13.56
N PRO A 608 -7.25 0.37 -12.59
CA PRO A 608 -7.78 1.73 -12.61
C PRO A 608 -7.49 2.49 -13.91
N ASP A 609 -6.32 2.31 -14.52
CA ASP A 609 -5.96 2.93 -15.80
C ASP A 609 -6.86 2.40 -16.94
N THR A 610 -7.13 1.10 -16.96
CA THR A 610 -8.07 0.49 -17.91
C THR A 610 -9.49 1.04 -17.72
N MET A 611 -9.95 1.21 -16.47
CA MET A 611 -11.23 1.85 -16.18
C MET A 611 -11.26 3.29 -16.70
N VAL A 612 -10.19 4.05 -16.50
CA VAL A 612 -10.06 5.44 -16.98
C VAL A 612 -10.14 5.48 -18.52
N HIS A 613 -9.43 4.61 -19.25
CA HIS A 613 -9.49 4.53 -20.71
C HIS A 613 -10.93 4.30 -21.20
N ARG A 614 -11.65 3.34 -20.61
CA ARG A 614 -13.04 3.04 -20.94
C ARG A 614 -13.99 4.22 -20.67
N LEU A 615 -13.83 4.87 -19.52
CA LEU A 615 -14.64 6.03 -19.17
C LEU A 615 -14.39 7.21 -20.10
N LEU A 616 -13.13 7.46 -20.46
CA LEU A 616 -12.77 8.51 -21.42
C LEU A 616 -13.43 8.27 -22.79
N THR A 617 -13.26 7.09 -23.38
CA THR A 617 -13.87 6.71 -24.66
C THR A 617 -15.39 6.87 -24.59
N ARG A 618 -16.02 6.27 -23.55
CA ARG A 618 -17.47 6.39 -23.34
C ARG A 618 -17.96 7.83 -23.30
N TYR A 619 -17.21 8.71 -22.65
CA TYR A 619 -17.64 10.10 -22.48
C TYR A 619 -17.32 10.98 -23.66
N GLN A 620 -16.28 10.69 -24.44
CA GLN A 620 -16.00 11.32 -25.73
C GLN A 620 -17.11 10.98 -26.75
N ASP A 621 -17.59 9.75 -26.75
CA ASP A 621 -18.71 9.29 -27.59
C ASP A 621 -20.10 9.79 -27.11
N GLY A 622 -20.14 10.66 -26.10
CA GLY A 622 -21.39 11.25 -25.61
C GLY A 622 -22.17 10.35 -24.64
N GLY A 623 -21.57 9.22 -24.20
CA GLY A 623 -22.22 8.27 -23.28
C GLY A 623 -22.61 8.88 -21.92
N ARG A 624 -23.61 8.26 -21.28
CA ARG A 624 -24.08 8.66 -19.94
C ARG A 624 -23.07 8.30 -18.86
N SER A 625 -23.14 9.01 -17.71
CA SER A 625 -22.39 8.66 -16.51
C SER A 625 -22.68 7.23 -16.07
N VAL A 626 -21.67 6.54 -15.57
CA VAL A 626 -21.79 5.20 -14.99
C VAL A 626 -22.28 5.24 -13.54
N ASN A 627 -22.62 4.09 -12.95
CA ASN A 627 -22.98 3.99 -11.54
C ASN A 627 -21.77 4.31 -10.66
N GLN A 628 -21.89 5.36 -9.84
CA GLN A 628 -20.82 5.84 -9.00
C GLN A 628 -20.49 4.86 -7.86
N GLU A 629 -21.48 4.26 -7.22
CA GLU A 629 -21.30 3.33 -6.11
C GLU A 629 -20.50 2.11 -6.56
N HIS A 630 -20.86 1.52 -7.71
CA HIS A 630 -20.11 0.38 -8.27
C HIS A 630 -18.64 0.75 -8.58
N TYR A 631 -18.40 1.94 -9.18
CA TYR A 631 -17.03 2.36 -9.45
C TYR A 631 -16.25 2.73 -8.18
N GLU A 632 -16.92 3.18 -7.12
CA GLU A 632 -16.28 3.39 -5.82
C GLU A 632 -15.85 2.05 -5.20
N GLU A 633 -16.70 1.02 -5.24
CA GLU A 633 -16.34 -0.35 -4.81
C GLU A 633 -15.12 -0.88 -5.58
N LEU A 634 -15.03 -0.67 -6.89
CA LEU A 634 -13.87 -1.03 -7.70
C LEU A 634 -12.61 -0.24 -7.29
N CYS A 635 -12.76 1.05 -6.99
CA CYS A 635 -11.65 1.89 -6.51
C CYS A 635 -11.12 1.41 -5.15
N GLU A 636 -12.00 1.05 -4.22
CA GLU A 636 -11.64 0.48 -2.93
C GLU A 636 -10.90 -0.85 -3.10
N HIS A 637 -11.45 -1.76 -3.93
CA HIS A 637 -10.80 -3.03 -4.26
C HIS A 637 -9.40 -2.83 -4.84
N CYS A 638 -9.25 -1.93 -5.82
CA CYS A 638 -7.94 -1.65 -6.43
C CYS A 638 -6.94 -1.07 -5.42
N SER A 639 -7.40 -0.22 -4.50
CA SER A 639 -6.54 0.35 -3.45
C SER A 639 -6.09 -0.71 -2.44
N ASP A 640 -6.96 -1.63 -2.07
CA ASP A 640 -6.66 -2.74 -1.17
C ASP A 640 -5.69 -3.73 -1.81
N MET A 641 -5.89 -4.06 -3.09
CA MET A 641 -5.01 -4.95 -3.84
C MET A 641 -3.62 -4.33 -4.06
N GLU A 642 -3.53 -3.03 -4.34
CA GLU A 642 -2.26 -2.31 -4.39
C GLU A 642 -1.49 -2.42 -3.06
N GLN A 643 -2.17 -2.18 -1.93
CA GLN A 643 -1.55 -2.31 -0.61
C GLN A 643 -1.12 -3.76 -0.31
N THR A 644 -1.92 -4.73 -0.75
CA THR A 644 -1.62 -6.17 -0.59
C THR A 644 -0.41 -6.56 -1.42
N ALA A 645 -0.32 -6.10 -2.68
CA ALA A 645 0.82 -6.31 -3.55
C ALA A 645 2.11 -5.70 -2.97
N GLN A 646 2.05 -4.45 -2.47
CA GLN A 646 3.20 -3.80 -1.80
C GLN A 646 3.66 -4.55 -0.54
N ASN A 647 2.75 -5.16 0.21
CA ASN A 647 3.12 -5.95 1.38
C ASN A 647 3.83 -7.24 0.96
N ALA A 648 3.36 -7.92 -0.11
CA ALA A 648 4.02 -9.10 -0.65
C ALA A 648 5.41 -8.79 -1.20
N GLU A 649 5.57 -7.67 -1.91
CA GLU A 649 6.86 -7.16 -2.38
C GLU A 649 7.84 -6.95 -1.21
N ARG A 650 7.42 -6.24 -0.15
CA ARG A 650 8.24 -6.03 1.06
C ARG A 650 8.65 -7.33 1.72
N ASP A 651 7.75 -8.31 1.78
CA ASP A 651 8.07 -9.60 2.36
C ASP A 651 9.04 -10.40 1.47
N SER A 652 8.99 -10.24 0.15
CA SER A 652 9.97 -10.83 -0.76
C SER A 652 11.37 -10.20 -0.59
N ILE A 653 11.41 -8.86 -0.42
CA ILE A 653 12.65 -8.13 -0.11
C ILE A 653 13.22 -8.61 1.23
N LYS A 654 12.39 -8.72 2.27
CA LYS A 654 12.82 -9.24 3.58
C LYS A 654 13.34 -10.67 3.49
N TYR A 655 12.67 -11.53 2.73
CA TYR A 655 13.14 -12.89 2.52
C TYR A 655 14.54 -12.89 1.90
N LYS A 656 14.74 -12.12 0.82
CA LYS A 656 16.03 -12.01 0.14
C LYS A 656 17.10 -11.34 1.00
N MET A 657 16.74 -10.39 1.83
CA MET A 657 17.62 -9.75 2.80
C MET A 657 18.17 -10.78 3.82
N VAL A 658 17.28 -11.60 4.39
CA VAL A 658 17.69 -12.63 5.36
C VAL A 658 18.51 -13.72 4.69
N GLU A 659 18.14 -14.15 3.47
CA GLU A 659 18.93 -15.10 2.68
C GLU A 659 20.32 -14.55 2.39
N PHE A 660 20.46 -13.29 1.97
CA PHE A 660 21.73 -12.61 1.69
C PHE A 660 22.64 -12.51 2.93
N MET A 661 22.05 -12.38 4.11
CA MET A 661 22.76 -12.24 5.36
C MET A 661 23.04 -13.59 6.07
N ALA A 662 22.48 -14.69 5.58
CA ALA A 662 22.62 -15.98 6.23
C ALA A 662 24.09 -16.45 6.35
N ASP A 663 24.90 -16.19 5.32
CA ASP A 663 26.33 -16.54 5.28
C ASP A 663 27.21 -15.56 6.11
N LYS A 664 26.62 -14.49 6.65
CA LYS A 664 27.32 -13.43 7.35
C LYS A 664 27.08 -13.44 8.87
N VAL A 665 26.45 -14.52 9.37
CA VAL A 665 26.25 -14.69 10.82
C VAL A 665 27.60 -14.71 11.55
N GLY A 666 27.71 -13.91 12.62
CA GLY A 666 28.93 -13.71 13.39
C GLY A 666 29.84 -12.58 12.91
N GLN A 667 29.57 -11.99 11.74
CA GLN A 667 30.32 -10.83 11.23
C GLN A 667 29.80 -9.53 11.85
N GLU A 668 30.69 -8.55 11.93
CA GLU A 668 30.42 -7.22 12.46
C GLU A 668 30.35 -6.20 11.33
N PHE A 669 29.45 -5.21 11.48
CA PHE A 669 29.23 -4.16 10.49
C PHE A 669 28.99 -2.82 11.18
N ASP A 670 29.38 -1.75 10.51
CA ASP A 670 28.94 -0.41 10.84
C ASP A 670 27.50 -0.23 10.35
N ALA A 671 26.66 0.38 11.18
CA ALA A 671 25.24 0.51 10.95
C ALA A 671 24.69 1.80 11.60
N HIS A 672 23.48 2.16 11.26
CA HIS A 672 22.77 3.23 11.93
C HIS A 672 21.38 2.77 12.38
N ILE A 673 20.82 3.41 13.39
CA ILE A 673 19.48 3.10 13.89
C ILE A 673 18.43 3.61 12.89
N SER A 674 17.72 2.70 12.22
CA SER A 674 16.67 2.97 11.23
C SER A 674 15.27 2.99 11.84
N GLY A 675 15.07 2.34 13.00
CA GLY A 675 13.77 2.26 13.66
C GLY A 675 13.86 2.02 15.16
N ILE A 676 12.88 2.51 15.91
CA ILE A 676 12.79 2.31 17.37
C ILE A 676 11.40 1.86 17.75
N GLN A 677 11.31 0.82 18.57
CA GLN A 677 10.08 0.22 19.06
C GLN A 677 10.20 -0.10 20.56
N SER A 678 9.08 -0.36 21.21
CA SER A 678 9.05 -0.74 22.64
C SER A 678 9.75 -2.07 22.96
N TYR A 679 10.11 -2.85 21.94
CA TYR A 679 10.77 -4.16 22.09
C TYR A 679 12.21 -4.19 21.57
N GLY A 680 12.74 -3.07 21.06
CA GLY A 680 14.13 -2.96 20.59
C GLY A 680 14.33 -1.89 19.51
N ILE A 681 15.54 -1.88 18.96
CA ILE A 681 15.94 -0.98 17.88
C ILE A 681 16.17 -1.76 16.58
N TYR A 682 15.78 -1.19 15.46
CA TYR A 682 16.16 -1.66 14.14
C TYR A 682 17.44 -0.94 13.71
N CYS A 683 18.39 -1.69 13.21
CA CYS A 683 19.66 -1.16 12.70
C CYS A 683 19.80 -1.54 11.23
N GLU A 684 20.14 -0.58 10.39
CA GLU A 684 20.43 -0.75 8.96
C GLU A 684 21.94 -0.70 8.75
N ILE A 685 22.50 -1.73 8.13
CA ILE A 685 23.93 -1.84 7.83
C ILE A 685 24.30 -0.86 6.71
N ASP A 686 25.35 -0.04 6.91
CA ASP A 686 25.74 1.00 5.95
C ASP A 686 26.24 0.46 4.61
N GLU A 687 26.89 -0.71 4.62
CA GLU A 687 27.51 -1.33 3.43
C GLU A 687 26.47 -1.94 2.47
N ASN A 688 25.44 -2.60 3.01
CA ASN A 688 24.53 -3.44 2.22
C ASN A 688 23.06 -3.16 2.48
N HIS A 689 22.76 -2.20 3.36
CA HIS A 689 21.43 -1.70 3.68
C HIS A 689 20.46 -2.76 4.24
N CYS A 690 20.99 -3.88 4.73
CA CYS A 690 20.18 -4.89 5.38
C CYS A 690 19.79 -4.44 6.79
N GLU A 691 18.48 -4.53 7.09
CA GLU A 691 17.92 -4.11 8.37
C GLU A 691 17.70 -5.32 9.28
N GLY A 692 18.10 -5.23 10.54
CA GLY A 692 17.85 -6.25 11.55
C GLY A 692 17.46 -5.66 12.89
N LEU A 693 16.95 -6.49 13.79
CA LEU A 693 16.49 -6.11 15.12
C LEU A 693 17.56 -6.39 16.19
N VAL A 694 17.90 -5.39 16.97
CA VAL A 694 18.54 -5.57 18.29
C VAL A 694 17.42 -5.56 19.33
N GLY A 695 17.19 -6.69 19.98
CA GLY A 695 16.13 -6.83 20.97
C GLY A 695 16.42 -5.99 22.22
N MET A 696 15.36 -5.55 22.93
CA MET A 696 15.51 -4.80 24.18
C MET A 696 16.37 -5.55 25.23
N HIS A 697 16.35 -6.89 25.18
CA HIS A 697 17.14 -7.74 26.10
C HIS A 697 18.62 -7.86 25.69
N ASP A 698 18.92 -7.53 24.45
CA ASP A 698 20.26 -7.59 23.87
C ASP A 698 20.96 -6.22 23.91
N LEU A 699 20.32 -5.21 24.52
CA LEU A 699 20.90 -3.91 24.80
C LEU A 699 21.59 -3.98 26.17
N ASP A 700 22.93 -4.06 26.16
CA ASP A 700 23.74 -4.17 27.37
C ASP A 700 23.82 -2.86 28.17
N GLY A 701 24.17 -2.97 29.44
CA GLY A 701 24.57 -1.88 30.33
C GLY A 701 23.45 -1.20 31.11
N ASP A 702 22.17 -1.22 30.68
CA ASP A 702 21.07 -0.56 31.40
C ASP A 702 19.71 -1.21 31.14
N TYR A 703 18.70 -0.78 31.88
CA TYR A 703 17.28 -1.08 31.60
C TYR A 703 16.71 0.07 30.77
N TYR A 704 16.35 -0.21 29.52
CA TYR A 704 15.84 0.80 28.61
C TYR A 704 14.33 0.89 28.63
N GLU A 705 13.81 2.12 28.52
CA GLU A 705 12.39 2.43 28.36
C GLU A 705 12.17 3.17 27.05
N TYR A 706 11.08 2.83 26.39
CA TYR A 706 10.66 3.51 25.16
C TYR A 706 9.94 4.81 25.49
N ASP A 707 10.54 5.92 25.07
CA ASP A 707 9.90 7.24 25.11
C ASP A 707 9.18 7.47 23.78
N GLU A 708 7.87 7.20 23.79
CA GLU A 708 7.00 7.34 22.62
C GLU A 708 6.93 8.80 22.11
N ARG A 709 7.12 9.79 23.02
CA ARG A 709 7.05 11.20 22.66
C ARG A 709 8.29 11.68 21.90
N ASN A 710 9.44 11.17 22.27
CA ASN A 710 10.71 11.56 21.69
C ASN A 710 11.29 10.54 20.71
N TYR A 711 10.57 9.43 20.45
CA TYR A 711 10.99 8.32 19.58
C TYR A 711 12.41 7.83 19.88
N CYS A 712 12.71 7.58 21.17
CA CYS A 712 14.01 7.11 21.62
C CYS A 712 13.87 6.04 22.70
N LEU A 713 14.94 5.25 22.89
CA LEU A 713 15.11 4.44 24.09
C LEU A 713 15.99 5.21 25.09
N VAL A 714 15.59 5.22 26.35
CA VAL A 714 16.30 5.90 27.42
C VAL A 714 16.65 4.90 28.53
N GLY A 715 17.92 4.79 28.87
CA GLY A 715 18.41 3.97 29.98
C GLY A 715 18.02 4.57 31.33
N ARG A 716 17.55 3.74 32.25
CA ARG A 716 17.10 4.18 33.60
C ARG A 716 18.22 4.62 34.52
N ARG A 717 19.40 3.99 34.40
CA ARG A 717 20.53 4.21 35.30
C ARG A 717 21.54 5.23 34.75
N HIS A 718 21.96 5.02 33.49
CA HIS A 718 23.03 5.81 32.87
C HIS A 718 22.48 6.91 31.95
N HIS A 719 21.15 6.98 31.75
CA HIS A 719 20.48 7.96 30.88
C HIS A 719 21.01 7.95 29.44
N GLN A 720 21.67 6.86 29.03
CA GLN A 720 22.07 6.66 27.64
C GLN A 720 20.84 6.64 26.76
N LYS A 721 20.92 7.29 25.61
CA LYS A 721 19.84 7.36 24.64
C LYS A 721 20.25 6.72 23.34
N TYR A 722 19.30 5.98 22.76
CA TYR A 722 19.35 5.53 21.37
C TYR A 722 18.27 6.25 20.58
N GLN A 723 18.68 6.94 19.50
CA GLN A 723 17.80 7.74 18.64
C GLN A 723 17.94 7.30 17.19
N LEU A 724 16.91 7.63 16.36
CA LEU A 724 16.99 7.38 14.93
C LEU A 724 18.17 8.13 14.31
N GLY A 725 18.95 7.44 13.46
CA GLY A 725 20.14 7.97 12.82
C GLY A 725 21.44 7.84 13.64
N ASP A 726 21.39 7.32 14.88
CA ASP A 726 22.60 7.08 15.64
C ASP A 726 23.45 6.00 14.98
N ALA A 727 24.75 6.29 14.82
CA ALA A 727 25.72 5.31 14.35
C ALA A 727 25.97 4.26 15.46
N VAL A 728 25.95 3.01 15.08
CA VAL A 728 26.17 1.86 15.97
C VAL A 728 27.00 0.81 15.25
N ARG A 729 27.76 0.02 16.00
CA ARG A 729 28.40 -1.17 15.47
C ARG A 729 27.58 -2.39 15.88
N ILE A 730 27.25 -3.23 14.92
CA ILE A 730 26.41 -4.41 15.15
C ILE A 730 27.13 -5.69 14.73
N LYS A 731 26.73 -6.78 15.35
CA LYS A 731 27.11 -8.13 14.95
C LYS A 731 25.87 -8.92 14.57
N VAL A 732 25.91 -9.62 13.46
CA VAL A 732 24.81 -10.49 13.01
C VAL A 732 24.71 -11.69 13.95
N ALA A 733 23.69 -11.71 14.81
CA ALA A 733 23.51 -12.78 15.78
C ALA A 733 22.81 -13.99 15.17
N ARG A 734 21.78 -13.76 14.36
CA ARG A 734 20.98 -14.83 13.74
C ARG A 734 20.27 -14.34 12.46
N ALA A 735 20.23 -15.22 11.46
CA ALA A 735 19.40 -15.08 10.27
C ALA A 735 18.36 -16.21 10.27
N ASN A 736 17.07 -15.87 10.41
CA ASN A 736 15.98 -16.83 10.40
C ASN A 736 15.17 -16.66 9.11
N ILE A 737 15.47 -17.47 8.09
CA ILE A 737 14.84 -17.39 6.78
C ILE A 737 13.32 -17.69 6.87
N GLU A 738 12.91 -18.65 7.70
CA GLU A 738 11.50 -19.04 7.87
C GLU A 738 10.65 -17.89 8.43
N LYS A 739 11.20 -17.17 9.41
CA LYS A 739 10.52 -16.00 10.03
C LYS A 739 10.80 -14.71 9.30
N ARG A 740 11.64 -14.72 8.27
CA ARG A 740 12.11 -13.53 7.54
C ARG A 740 12.65 -12.47 8.50
N GLN A 741 13.51 -12.88 9.44
CA GLN A 741 13.97 -12.05 10.54
C GLN A 741 15.49 -12.12 10.68
N LEU A 742 16.11 -10.95 10.81
CA LEU A 742 17.51 -10.77 11.18
C LEU A 742 17.56 -10.26 12.61
N ASP A 743 18.33 -10.94 13.46
CA ASP A 743 18.60 -10.50 14.81
C ASP A 743 20.08 -10.06 14.88
N PHE A 744 20.27 -8.87 15.41
CA PHE A 744 21.57 -8.27 15.65
C PHE A 744 21.82 -8.11 17.15
N ILE A 745 23.08 -7.98 17.54
CA ILE A 745 23.52 -7.50 18.84
C ILE A 745 24.45 -6.33 18.63
N LEU A 746 24.54 -5.43 19.60
CA LEU A 746 25.55 -4.37 19.54
C LEU A 746 26.93 -5.00 19.71
N ALA A 747 27.89 -4.54 18.91
CA ALA A 747 29.32 -4.86 19.06
C ALA A 747 29.97 -3.71 19.82
N ASP A 748 30.95 -4.05 20.69
CA ASP A 748 31.72 -3.09 21.52
C ASP A 748 32.53 -2.11 20.68
#